data_4a13eeb5cfcf35b50786a6a369167bc3
#
_entry.id   4a13eeb5cfcf35b50786a6a369167bc3
#
_cell.length_a   1.000
_cell.length_b   1.000
_cell.length_c   1.000
_cell.angle_alpha   90.00
_cell.angle_beta   90.00
_cell.angle_gamma   90.00
#
_symmetry.space_group_name_H-M   'P 1'
#
loop_
_entity.id
_entity.type
_entity.pdbx_description
1 polymer ?
#
loop_
_entity_poly.entity_id
_entity_poly.type
_entity_poly.pdbx_seq_one_letter_code
_entity_poly.pdbx_strand_id
1 'polypeptide(L)'
;MERFPGYTLVRTEDCPEQHGTLTVLTHDVSGATVLLVENEDTNKAFGIGFGTFPSDDTGVFHILEHSVLAGSEKYPVTSPFLQLLKSSMASFLNAMTFPDKTVYPFATPNETDFKNLMDVYLNAVFCPLAMVDKSVFEQEGWHRSADGTVSGVVYNEMQGALAAPDAQLENALERAMFPDTAYGFVSGGDPASIPALTYEKYKRVYHRHYSADNCCITLYGKMDMAEKLELLDRDYLSKMPKGTSRPQLTVQHEQAGACVELPYYTENPEPDEVQCALAWYTGAFADRERQLGVEILLDALLGTNNSPLKAALLAEKLGADIDIGFDDSTLQPVLELVLRGATEESARKFAAAVRKAVDGILAEGVPQELLLASLNAAEFASLERPGTLPDGVLDAINASTGWLHTGDPALLLHTDRLFASLREKMAAGWFDELLRELFAPAPVQVVQVPTLPKKEEGEPIRTDGKLVLEHPLTVADLGDGARTAPGERELLAGAQLVHHPSAGSLYLNFYYDLGNVKPEDMPYLDLLTDVLDELDSTEHTAQQLNTLRSTWLGDSRTQLDIWTGRQEGAPCHAKLSLCLSLLERSLEKAVELGGEWLYDTILTGPAAEAAFARVLSQQKLNMEQQFIQQGNVYAATRASAHYTVDGAVSERCSGVSYYKFLCGVQERGNWAALGEKLDALRTEVLQHAELTVSLYGSEDALAKLRTLLPDSRFAAEGRAAAKPYVEPLTPPVNEAFIIDGGVNYDVQVWPMERRSDRKALARVMSYEYLWHNIREVGGAYGTGMLSSDGVEYLYTYRDPHVKESYDTFAKGPAELAAREYTEKDLNDFIVGTVAKLDTPRKPRAEARETDRRYFCGTTDEMMAADRKALCAVDAALLKEQAAELGAAMANGVRVVFGSKDAVEAAKDLFDTVETL
;
A
#
# COMPACT_ATOMS: atom_id res chain seq x y z
N MET A 1 -38.33 25.41 -4.07
CA MET A 1 -37.78 24.48 -5.05
C MET A 1 -37.00 23.44 -4.25
N GLU A 2 -37.38 22.20 -4.37
CA GLU A 2 -36.54 21.14 -3.76
C GLU A 2 -35.12 21.23 -4.33
N ARG A 3 -34.12 21.29 -3.44
CA ARG A 3 -32.70 21.41 -3.82
C ARG A 3 -32.20 20.17 -4.59
N PHE A 4 -32.86 19.03 -4.39
CA PHE A 4 -32.50 17.73 -4.96
C PHE A 4 -33.76 17.00 -5.51
N PRO A 5 -34.26 17.34 -6.72
CA PRO A 5 -35.40 16.66 -7.32
C PRO A 5 -35.19 15.16 -7.46
N GLY A 6 -36.17 14.32 -7.10
CA GLY A 6 -36.08 12.85 -7.11
C GLY A 6 -35.42 12.23 -5.87
N TYR A 7 -35.01 13.06 -4.92
CA TYR A 7 -34.38 12.62 -3.68
C TYR A 7 -35.02 13.22 -2.43
N THR A 8 -35.20 12.40 -1.44
CA THR A 8 -35.59 12.82 -0.08
C THR A 8 -34.34 13.17 0.71
N LEU A 9 -34.28 14.41 1.22
CA LEU A 9 -33.20 14.86 2.11
C LEU A 9 -33.38 14.20 3.49
N VAL A 10 -32.33 13.44 3.91
CA VAL A 10 -32.26 12.86 5.26
C VAL A 10 -31.68 13.88 6.24
N ARG A 11 -30.48 14.40 5.94
CA ARG A 11 -29.83 15.47 6.70
C ARG A 11 -28.78 16.19 5.88
N THR A 12 -28.43 17.41 6.33
CA THR A 12 -27.26 18.17 5.91
C THR A 12 -26.56 18.67 7.16
N GLU A 13 -25.23 18.57 7.21
CA GLU A 13 -24.42 18.97 8.36
C GLU A 13 -23.04 19.46 7.91
N ASP A 14 -22.47 20.42 8.65
CA ASP A 14 -21.10 20.84 8.45
C ASP A 14 -20.16 19.75 9.00
N CYS A 15 -19.08 19.45 8.28
CA CYS A 15 -18.05 18.49 8.67
C CYS A 15 -16.67 19.17 8.56
N PRO A 16 -16.15 19.69 9.66
CA PRO A 16 -14.83 20.32 9.69
C PRO A 16 -13.71 19.37 9.26
N GLU A 17 -13.81 18.10 9.62
CA GLU A 17 -12.86 17.04 9.25
C GLU A 17 -12.74 16.85 7.73
N GLN A 18 -13.83 17.13 7.00
CA GLN A 18 -13.87 17.08 5.53
C GLN A 18 -13.67 18.45 4.87
N HIS A 19 -13.43 19.50 5.67
CA HIS A 19 -13.36 20.89 5.21
C HIS A 19 -14.57 21.29 4.35
N GLY A 20 -15.77 20.78 4.70
CA GLY A 20 -16.95 20.91 3.84
C GLY A 20 -18.25 20.55 4.52
N THR A 21 -19.22 20.21 3.67
CA THR A 21 -20.61 19.89 4.09
C THR A 21 -20.94 18.47 3.64
N LEU A 22 -21.54 17.69 4.55
CA LEU A 22 -22.11 16.38 4.26
C LEU A 22 -23.62 16.50 4.02
N THR A 23 -24.13 15.88 2.96
CA THR A 23 -25.57 15.78 2.71
C THR A 23 -25.94 14.32 2.43
N VAL A 24 -26.82 13.77 3.25
CA VAL A 24 -27.34 12.40 3.09
C VAL A 24 -28.70 12.46 2.44
N LEU A 25 -28.88 11.73 1.34
CA LEU A 25 -30.08 11.64 0.53
C LEU A 25 -30.54 10.18 0.41
N THR A 26 -31.85 10.00 0.20
CA THR A 26 -32.41 8.72 -0.25
C THR A 26 -33.12 8.95 -1.57
N HIS A 27 -32.84 8.17 -2.59
CA HIS A 27 -33.51 8.25 -3.87
C HIS A 27 -34.94 7.72 -3.77
N ASP A 28 -35.95 8.52 -4.21
CA ASP A 28 -37.37 8.28 -3.93
C ASP A 28 -37.92 7.01 -4.57
N VAL A 29 -37.46 6.66 -5.79
CA VAL A 29 -37.94 5.48 -6.53
C VAL A 29 -37.19 4.22 -6.11
N SER A 30 -35.87 4.24 -6.12
CA SER A 30 -35.07 3.04 -5.93
C SER A 30 -34.75 2.74 -4.46
N GLY A 31 -34.72 3.77 -3.60
CA GLY A 31 -34.30 3.63 -2.21
C GLY A 31 -32.80 3.63 -2.00
N ALA A 32 -32.00 3.94 -3.04
CA ALA A 32 -30.55 4.06 -2.94
C ALA A 32 -30.16 5.16 -1.94
N THR A 33 -29.16 4.90 -1.12
CA THR A 33 -28.55 5.92 -0.25
C THR A 33 -27.48 6.67 -1.03
N VAL A 34 -27.49 8.01 -0.93
CA VAL A 34 -26.47 8.87 -1.56
C VAL A 34 -25.87 9.81 -0.51
N LEU A 35 -24.55 9.81 -0.42
CA LEU A 35 -23.78 10.76 0.38
C LEU A 35 -23.10 11.77 -0.55
N LEU A 36 -23.29 13.05 -0.29
CA LEU A 36 -22.53 14.13 -0.91
C LEU A 36 -21.53 14.67 0.11
N VAL A 37 -20.26 14.76 -0.29
CA VAL A 37 -19.18 15.39 0.45
C VAL A 37 -18.73 16.61 -0.36
N GLU A 38 -19.30 17.77 -0.05
CA GLU A 38 -19.06 19.03 -0.77
C GLU A 38 -17.90 19.77 -0.12
N ASN A 39 -16.73 19.80 -0.78
CA ASN A 39 -15.53 20.52 -0.34
C ASN A 39 -14.77 21.14 -1.53
N GLU A 40 -13.60 21.73 -1.30
CA GLU A 40 -12.80 22.41 -2.33
C GLU A 40 -11.76 21.48 -3.01
N ASP A 41 -11.75 20.18 -2.70
CA ASP A 41 -10.83 19.24 -3.34
C ASP A 41 -11.14 19.09 -4.82
N THR A 42 -10.15 19.33 -5.64
CA THR A 42 -10.22 19.20 -7.10
C THR A 42 -10.09 17.76 -7.58
N ASN A 43 -9.54 16.86 -6.74
CA ASN A 43 -9.46 15.43 -7.03
C ASN A 43 -10.78 14.75 -6.66
N LYS A 44 -11.76 14.94 -7.51
CA LYS A 44 -13.13 14.44 -7.31
C LYS A 44 -13.17 12.93 -7.23
N ALA A 45 -14.00 12.37 -6.35
CA ALA A 45 -14.21 10.93 -6.28
C ALA A 45 -15.67 10.54 -6.35
N PHE A 46 -15.88 9.36 -6.90
CA PHE A 46 -17.14 8.63 -6.92
C PHE A 46 -16.91 7.25 -6.29
N GLY A 47 -17.88 6.74 -5.59
CA GLY A 47 -17.90 5.35 -5.17
C GLY A 47 -19.33 4.82 -5.11
N ILE A 48 -19.51 3.55 -5.50
CA ILE A 48 -20.72 2.80 -5.26
C ILE A 48 -20.39 1.50 -4.56
N GLY A 49 -20.93 1.30 -3.36
CA GLY A 49 -20.73 0.11 -2.55
C GLY A 49 -22.01 -0.68 -2.39
N PHE A 50 -21.92 -2.01 -2.48
CA PHE A 50 -23.01 -2.96 -2.26
C PHE A 50 -22.74 -3.83 -1.04
N GLY A 51 -23.79 -4.17 -0.26
CA GLY A 51 -23.70 -5.21 0.75
C GLY A 51 -23.62 -6.57 0.09
N THR A 52 -22.47 -7.26 0.20
CA THR A 52 -22.17 -8.54 -0.46
C THR A 52 -21.71 -9.54 0.58
N PHE A 53 -22.60 -10.46 0.97
CA PHE A 53 -22.38 -11.40 2.07
C PHE A 53 -22.15 -12.82 1.55
N PRO A 54 -20.91 -13.36 1.59
CA PRO A 54 -20.64 -14.72 1.17
C PRO A 54 -21.43 -15.75 2.01
N SER A 55 -21.82 -16.82 1.36
CA SER A 55 -22.52 -17.95 1.97
C SER A 55 -21.76 -19.27 1.82
N ASP A 56 -20.62 -19.21 1.20
CA ASP A 56 -19.64 -20.29 1.01
C ASP A 56 -18.33 -19.72 0.44
N ASP A 57 -17.33 -20.57 0.32
CA ASP A 57 -15.97 -20.24 -0.11
C ASP A 57 -15.79 -20.19 -1.65
N THR A 58 -16.87 -20.06 -2.44
CA THR A 58 -16.76 -20.04 -3.90
C THR A 58 -16.29 -18.72 -4.49
N GLY A 59 -16.05 -17.68 -3.68
CA GLY A 59 -15.58 -16.36 -4.12
C GLY A 59 -16.54 -15.65 -5.08
N VAL A 60 -17.83 -15.92 -4.96
CA VAL A 60 -18.84 -15.42 -5.92
C VAL A 60 -18.84 -13.90 -6.05
N PHE A 61 -18.55 -13.16 -4.97
CA PHE A 61 -18.53 -11.70 -5.01
C PHE A 61 -17.24 -11.14 -5.61
N HIS A 62 -16.12 -11.80 -5.43
CA HIS A 62 -14.85 -11.45 -6.07
C HIS A 62 -14.95 -11.71 -7.59
N ILE A 63 -15.51 -12.86 -7.98
CA ILE A 63 -15.79 -13.14 -9.40
C ILE A 63 -16.80 -12.13 -9.99
N LEU A 64 -17.80 -11.69 -9.21
CA LEU A 64 -18.71 -10.63 -9.63
C LEU A 64 -17.99 -9.29 -9.78
N GLU A 65 -17.10 -8.93 -8.86
CA GLU A 65 -16.31 -7.71 -8.92
C GLU A 65 -15.56 -7.60 -10.24
N HIS A 66 -14.78 -8.62 -10.60
CA HIS A 66 -14.06 -8.68 -11.88
C HIS A 66 -15.01 -8.67 -13.08
N SER A 67 -16.03 -9.54 -13.05
CA SER A 67 -16.90 -9.79 -14.19
C SER A 67 -17.78 -8.60 -14.56
N VAL A 68 -18.25 -7.79 -13.59
CA VAL A 68 -19.08 -6.61 -13.92
C VAL A 68 -18.28 -5.54 -14.64
N LEU A 69 -16.98 -5.44 -14.38
CA LEU A 69 -16.08 -4.51 -15.06
C LEU A 69 -15.56 -5.04 -16.40
N ALA A 70 -15.82 -6.31 -16.72
CA ALA A 70 -15.42 -6.96 -17.97
C ALA A 70 -16.41 -6.76 -19.13
N GLY A 71 -17.26 -5.74 -19.07
CA GLY A 71 -18.21 -5.34 -20.11
C GLY A 71 -19.63 -5.15 -19.62
N SER A 72 -20.36 -4.27 -20.31
CA SER A 72 -21.74 -3.92 -19.94
C SER A 72 -22.63 -3.67 -21.16
N GLU A 73 -23.92 -3.49 -20.95
CA GLU A 73 -24.90 -3.30 -22.02
C GLU A 73 -24.56 -2.12 -22.95
N LYS A 74 -24.21 -0.97 -22.37
CA LYS A 74 -23.81 0.24 -23.11
C LYS A 74 -22.38 0.13 -23.65
N TYR A 75 -21.53 -0.62 -22.98
CA TYR A 75 -20.11 -0.81 -23.29
C TYR A 75 -19.79 -2.30 -23.48
N PRO A 76 -20.27 -2.93 -24.60
CA PRO A 76 -20.14 -4.37 -24.83
C PRO A 76 -18.76 -4.74 -25.37
N VAL A 77 -17.72 -4.47 -24.56
CA VAL A 77 -16.31 -4.73 -24.87
C VAL A 77 -15.68 -5.59 -23.78
N THR A 78 -14.70 -6.37 -24.13
CA THR A 78 -14.11 -7.40 -23.24
C THR A 78 -13.52 -6.82 -21.96
N SER A 79 -12.98 -5.61 -21.97
CA SER A 79 -12.39 -4.98 -20.78
C SER A 79 -12.48 -3.46 -20.88
N PRO A 80 -13.66 -2.86 -20.55
CA PRO A 80 -13.80 -1.41 -20.48
C PRO A 80 -12.82 -0.81 -19.48
N PHE A 81 -12.63 -1.48 -18.33
CA PHE A 81 -11.72 -1.08 -17.28
C PHE A 81 -10.28 -0.89 -17.79
N LEU A 82 -9.74 -1.87 -18.52
CA LEU A 82 -8.41 -1.77 -19.12
C LEU A 82 -8.30 -0.60 -20.11
N GLN A 83 -9.35 -0.36 -20.88
CA GLN A 83 -9.36 0.74 -21.85
C GLN A 83 -9.43 2.11 -21.14
N LEU A 84 -10.14 2.21 -20.01
CA LEU A 84 -10.14 3.40 -19.17
C LEU A 84 -8.74 3.63 -18.55
N LEU A 85 -8.08 2.59 -18.05
CA LEU A 85 -6.70 2.70 -17.57
C LEU A 85 -5.76 3.29 -18.62
N LYS A 86 -6.02 3.09 -19.92
CA LYS A 86 -5.21 3.65 -21.02
C LYS A 86 -5.49 5.12 -21.32
N SER A 87 -6.74 5.57 -21.16
CA SER A 87 -7.25 6.82 -21.75
C SER A 87 -7.85 7.80 -20.74
N SER A 88 -7.88 7.48 -19.45
CA SER A 88 -8.42 8.31 -18.38
C SER A 88 -7.35 9.14 -17.69
N MET A 89 -7.76 10.25 -17.08
CA MET A 89 -6.97 11.06 -16.15
C MET A 89 -7.20 10.63 -14.70
N ALA A 90 -7.75 9.44 -14.45
CA ALA A 90 -7.99 8.95 -13.10
C ALA A 90 -6.70 8.91 -12.28
N SER A 91 -6.73 9.54 -11.12
CA SER A 91 -5.72 9.41 -10.07
C SER A 91 -5.86 8.07 -9.34
N PHE A 92 -7.08 7.52 -9.32
CA PHE A 92 -7.41 6.19 -8.81
C PHE A 92 -8.54 5.56 -9.64
N LEU A 93 -8.40 4.28 -9.97
CA LEU A 93 -9.38 3.49 -10.69
C LEU A 93 -9.24 2.04 -10.26
N ASN A 94 -10.24 1.50 -9.54
CA ASN A 94 -10.22 0.12 -9.05
C ASN A 94 -11.62 -0.36 -8.70
N ALA A 95 -11.71 -1.64 -8.29
CA ALA A 95 -12.80 -2.22 -7.52
C ALA A 95 -12.21 -3.01 -6.34
N MET A 96 -12.98 -3.23 -5.30
CA MET A 96 -12.51 -3.84 -4.05
C MET A 96 -13.59 -4.71 -3.44
N THR A 97 -13.30 -5.99 -3.25
CA THR A 97 -14.15 -6.93 -2.50
C THR A 97 -13.62 -7.10 -1.09
N PHE A 98 -14.45 -6.74 -0.12
CA PHE A 98 -14.24 -6.92 1.31
C PHE A 98 -15.03 -8.12 1.83
N PRO A 99 -14.88 -8.54 3.09
CA PRO A 99 -15.64 -9.65 3.65
C PRO A 99 -17.17 -9.51 3.60
N ASP A 100 -17.68 -8.27 3.55
CA ASP A 100 -19.13 -7.99 3.64
C ASP A 100 -19.65 -6.96 2.62
N LYS A 101 -18.79 -6.39 1.82
CA LYS A 101 -19.15 -5.38 0.81
C LYS A 101 -18.24 -5.45 -0.40
N THR A 102 -18.73 -4.96 -1.53
CA THR A 102 -17.92 -4.71 -2.73
C THR A 102 -18.10 -3.27 -3.13
N VAL A 103 -16.99 -2.53 -3.27
CA VAL A 103 -16.98 -1.09 -3.58
C VAL A 103 -16.29 -0.84 -4.90
N TYR A 104 -16.89 0.01 -5.74
CA TYR A 104 -16.39 0.42 -7.05
C TYR A 104 -16.06 1.91 -7.03
N PRO A 105 -14.85 2.29 -6.58
CA PRO A 105 -14.45 3.68 -6.47
C PRO A 105 -13.56 4.11 -7.62
N PHE A 106 -13.62 5.41 -7.96
CA PHE A 106 -12.61 6.09 -8.76
C PHE A 106 -12.39 7.52 -8.27
N ALA A 107 -11.25 8.11 -8.64
CA ALA A 107 -10.97 9.53 -8.45
C ALA A 107 -10.29 10.12 -9.68
N THR A 108 -10.66 11.36 -10.04
CA THR A 108 -10.09 12.11 -11.15
C THR A 108 -10.19 13.63 -10.93
N PRO A 109 -9.18 14.43 -11.27
CA PRO A 109 -9.26 15.87 -11.22
C PRO A 109 -10.06 16.48 -12.38
N ASN A 110 -10.32 15.71 -13.44
CA ASN A 110 -10.96 16.20 -14.67
C ASN A 110 -12.48 15.98 -14.65
N GLU A 111 -13.24 17.02 -14.95
CA GLU A 111 -14.72 16.99 -14.89
C GLU A 111 -15.35 16.14 -16.02
N THR A 112 -14.78 16.16 -17.21
CA THR A 112 -15.28 15.35 -18.33
C THR A 112 -15.00 13.88 -18.10
N ASP A 113 -13.81 13.57 -17.62
CA ASP A 113 -13.39 12.22 -17.24
C ASP A 113 -14.26 11.65 -16.10
N PHE A 114 -14.59 12.47 -15.11
CA PHE A 114 -15.49 12.08 -14.03
C PHE A 114 -16.85 11.58 -14.55
N LYS A 115 -17.44 12.31 -15.50
CA LYS A 115 -18.72 11.92 -16.08
C LYS A 115 -18.62 10.62 -16.89
N ASN A 116 -17.55 10.47 -17.68
CA ASN A 116 -17.28 9.25 -18.44
C ASN A 116 -17.12 8.04 -17.50
N LEU A 117 -16.29 8.17 -16.48
CA LEU A 117 -16.03 7.10 -15.49
C LEU A 117 -17.31 6.73 -14.74
N MET A 118 -18.07 7.73 -14.27
CA MET A 118 -19.32 7.52 -13.55
C MET A 118 -20.34 6.75 -14.42
N ASP A 119 -20.50 7.09 -15.68
CA ASP A 119 -21.41 6.39 -16.58
C ASP A 119 -20.96 4.96 -16.87
N VAL A 120 -19.64 4.74 -17.10
CA VAL A 120 -19.10 3.39 -17.32
C VAL A 120 -19.29 2.52 -16.07
N TYR A 121 -18.95 3.02 -14.87
CA TYR A 121 -19.07 2.27 -13.62
C TYR A 121 -20.52 1.94 -13.28
N LEU A 122 -21.42 2.90 -13.40
CA LEU A 122 -22.86 2.66 -13.17
C LEU A 122 -23.43 1.65 -14.15
N ASN A 123 -23.06 1.73 -15.44
CA ASN A 123 -23.53 0.75 -16.41
C ASN A 123 -22.94 -0.63 -16.17
N ALA A 124 -21.66 -0.71 -15.76
CA ALA A 124 -20.99 -1.94 -15.39
C ALA A 124 -21.70 -2.66 -14.23
N VAL A 125 -21.94 -1.96 -13.12
CA VAL A 125 -22.51 -2.61 -11.92
C VAL A 125 -24.00 -2.92 -12.04
N PHE A 126 -24.78 -2.15 -12.84
CA PHE A 126 -26.23 -2.36 -12.98
C PHE A 126 -26.66 -3.12 -14.21
N CYS A 127 -25.84 -3.14 -15.28
CA CYS A 127 -26.16 -3.80 -16.54
C CYS A 127 -24.96 -4.60 -17.10
N PRO A 128 -24.30 -5.48 -16.31
CA PRO A 128 -23.11 -6.16 -16.74
C PRO A 128 -23.38 -7.20 -17.83
N LEU A 129 -22.48 -7.30 -18.79
CA LEU A 129 -22.51 -8.29 -19.87
C LEU A 129 -22.46 -9.73 -19.32
N ALA A 130 -21.77 -9.93 -18.23
CA ALA A 130 -21.63 -11.23 -17.56
C ALA A 130 -22.96 -11.93 -17.20
N MET A 131 -24.08 -11.20 -17.13
CA MET A 131 -25.41 -11.78 -16.87
C MET A 131 -26.01 -12.47 -18.08
N VAL A 132 -25.58 -12.11 -19.29
CA VAL A 132 -26.10 -12.66 -20.56
C VAL A 132 -25.05 -13.42 -21.35
N ASP A 133 -23.77 -13.15 -21.12
CA ASP A 133 -22.64 -13.83 -21.75
C ASP A 133 -21.86 -14.65 -20.69
N LYS A 134 -21.98 -15.98 -20.78
CA LYS A 134 -21.30 -16.90 -19.87
C LYS A 134 -19.78 -16.87 -20.01
N SER A 135 -19.26 -16.51 -21.17
CA SER A 135 -17.80 -16.50 -21.40
C SER A 135 -17.08 -15.51 -20.50
N VAL A 136 -17.71 -14.40 -20.09
CA VAL A 136 -17.19 -13.46 -19.14
C VAL A 136 -17.00 -14.10 -17.75
N PHE A 137 -17.99 -14.87 -17.30
CA PHE A 137 -17.88 -15.63 -16.04
C PHE A 137 -16.79 -16.68 -16.12
N GLU A 138 -16.64 -17.38 -17.24
CA GLU A 138 -15.64 -18.44 -17.43
C GLU A 138 -14.22 -17.86 -17.49
N GLN A 139 -14.05 -16.69 -18.07
CA GLN A 139 -12.77 -16.00 -18.14
C GLN A 139 -12.35 -15.43 -16.79
N GLU A 140 -13.20 -14.62 -16.16
CA GLU A 140 -12.86 -13.93 -14.91
C GLU A 140 -12.93 -14.88 -13.70
N GLY A 141 -13.88 -15.79 -13.66
CA GLY A 141 -14.07 -16.70 -12.54
C GLY A 141 -13.24 -17.97 -12.66
N TRP A 142 -13.81 -18.96 -13.35
CA TRP A 142 -13.14 -20.23 -13.57
C TRP A 142 -13.73 -21.01 -14.75
N HIS A 143 -12.90 -21.81 -15.37
CA HIS A 143 -13.30 -22.78 -16.38
C HIS A 143 -12.42 -24.02 -16.30
N ARG A 144 -12.84 -25.11 -16.96
CA ARG A 144 -12.07 -26.34 -17.07
C ARG A 144 -11.67 -26.57 -18.53
N SER A 145 -10.37 -26.65 -18.77
CA SER A 145 -9.79 -26.94 -20.08
C SER A 145 -10.04 -28.38 -20.54
N ALA A 146 -9.76 -28.67 -21.81
CA ALA A 146 -10.01 -30.00 -22.40
C ALA A 146 -9.17 -31.11 -21.79
N ASP A 147 -8.04 -30.80 -21.18
CA ASP A 147 -7.16 -31.72 -20.46
C ASP A 147 -7.60 -31.97 -19.00
N GLY A 148 -8.61 -31.23 -18.52
CA GLY A 148 -9.18 -31.34 -17.18
C GLY A 148 -8.70 -30.31 -16.18
N THR A 149 -7.75 -29.45 -16.54
CA THR A 149 -7.23 -28.39 -15.68
C THR A 149 -8.23 -27.26 -15.43
N VAL A 150 -8.12 -26.62 -14.26
CA VAL A 150 -8.97 -25.50 -13.85
C VAL A 150 -8.14 -24.22 -13.95
N SER A 151 -8.72 -23.17 -14.56
CA SER A 151 -8.10 -21.86 -14.72
C SER A 151 -9.17 -20.77 -14.68
N GLY A 152 -8.76 -19.51 -14.51
CA GLY A 152 -9.59 -18.31 -14.48
C GLY A 152 -8.84 -17.20 -13.76
N VAL A 153 -9.16 -15.92 -14.04
CA VAL A 153 -8.42 -14.79 -13.46
C VAL A 153 -8.47 -14.85 -11.93
N VAL A 154 -9.66 -14.87 -11.34
CA VAL A 154 -9.86 -14.95 -9.88
C VAL A 154 -9.33 -16.26 -9.31
N TYR A 155 -9.54 -17.40 -10.00
CA TYR A 155 -9.02 -18.68 -9.54
C TYR A 155 -7.50 -18.66 -9.39
N ASN A 156 -6.78 -18.17 -10.40
CA ASN A 156 -5.32 -18.10 -10.37
C ASN A 156 -4.81 -17.07 -9.35
N GLU A 157 -5.50 -15.92 -9.24
CA GLU A 157 -5.19 -14.91 -8.23
C GLU A 157 -5.26 -15.49 -6.82
N MET A 158 -6.35 -16.20 -6.51
CA MET A 158 -6.55 -16.78 -5.18
C MET A 158 -5.60 -17.94 -4.88
N GLN A 159 -5.14 -18.69 -5.89
CA GLN A 159 -4.05 -19.64 -5.70
C GLN A 159 -2.78 -18.93 -5.20
N GLY A 160 -2.43 -17.79 -5.79
CA GLY A 160 -1.27 -17.01 -5.35
C GLY A 160 -1.50 -16.31 -4.01
N ALA A 161 -2.69 -15.75 -3.77
CA ALA A 161 -3.01 -15.03 -2.53
C ALA A 161 -2.99 -15.96 -1.31
N LEU A 162 -3.54 -17.18 -1.43
CA LEU A 162 -3.60 -18.16 -0.34
C LEU A 162 -2.35 -19.03 -0.23
N ALA A 163 -1.33 -18.84 -1.06
CA ALA A 163 -0.05 -19.52 -0.91
C ALA A 163 0.73 -18.99 0.32
N ALA A 164 0.53 -17.72 0.70
CA ALA A 164 1.21 -17.13 1.85
C ALA A 164 0.70 -17.73 3.17
N PRO A 165 1.60 -18.11 4.12
CA PRO A 165 1.24 -18.63 5.43
C PRO A 165 0.28 -17.72 6.20
N ASP A 166 0.51 -16.40 6.15
CA ASP A 166 -0.30 -15.41 6.84
C ASP A 166 -1.76 -15.40 6.36
N ALA A 167 -1.98 -15.45 5.04
CA ALA A 167 -3.34 -15.49 4.49
C ALA A 167 -4.09 -16.79 4.91
N GLN A 168 -3.37 -17.91 5.02
CA GLN A 168 -3.95 -19.15 5.51
C GLN A 168 -4.29 -19.07 7.01
N LEU A 169 -3.42 -18.43 7.81
CA LEU A 169 -3.63 -18.21 9.24
C LEU A 169 -4.85 -17.32 9.48
N GLU A 170 -4.91 -16.18 8.78
CA GLU A 170 -6.01 -15.21 8.84
C GLU A 170 -7.35 -15.87 8.49
N ASN A 171 -7.45 -16.56 7.35
CA ASN A 171 -8.68 -17.27 6.96
C ASN A 171 -9.10 -18.32 7.99
N ALA A 172 -8.15 -19.03 8.60
CA ALA A 172 -8.46 -20.01 9.63
C ALA A 172 -8.95 -19.36 10.92
N LEU A 173 -8.39 -18.18 11.26
CA LEU A 173 -8.81 -17.39 12.40
C LEU A 173 -10.23 -16.84 12.20
N GLU A 174 -10.52 -16.24 11.05
CA GLU A 174 -11.86 -15.75 10.68
C GLU A 174 -12.89 -16.89 10.74
N ARG A 175 -12.56 -18.05 10.19
CA ARG A 175 -13.42 -19.23 10.24
C ARG A 175 -13.68 -19.73 11.66
N ALA A 176 -12.68 -19.67 12.54
CA ALA A 176 -12.81 -20.03 13.95
C ALA A 176 -13.60 -19.00 14.75
N MET A 177 -13.44 -17.71 14.42
CA MET A 177 -14.17 -16.59 15.02
C MET A 177 -15.64 -16.55 14.57
N PHE A 178 -15.91 -16.77 13.28
CA PHE A 178 -17.21 -16.52 12.64
C PHE A 178 -17.82 -17.76 11.96
N PRO A 179 -17.92 -18.94 12.63
CA PRO A 179 -18.35 -20.20 11.99
C PRO A 179 -19.77 -20.17 11.41
N ASP A 180 -20.66 -19.27 11.87
CA ASP A 180 -22.08 -19.26 11.53
C ASP A 180 -22.49 -18.03 10.69
N THR A 181 -21.55 -17.15 10.30
CA THR A 181 -21.84 -15.90 9.59
C THR A 181 -21.03 -15.77 8.30
N ALA A 182 -21.28 -14.70 7.55
CA ALA A 182 -20.58 -14.41 6.30
C ALA A 182 -19.05 -14.28 6.47
N TYR A 183 -18.59 -13.78 7.61
CA TYR A 183 -17.17 -13.59 7.89
C TYR A 183 -16.36 -14.87 8.07
N GLY A 184 -17.03 -16.02 8.27
CA GLY A 184 -16.34 -17.31 8.33
C GLY A 184 -16.02 -17.92 6.96
N PHE A 185 -16.34 -17.24 5.86
CA PHE A 185 -16.05 -17.68 4.51
C PHE A 185 -14.95 -16.81 3.87
N VAL A 186 -14.12 -17.42 3.02
CA VAL A 186 -13.12 -16.71 2.22
C VAL A 186 -13.82 -15.88 1.14
N SER A 187 -14.00 -14.60 1.35
CA SER A 187 -14.72 -13.71 0.44
C SER A 187 -14.09 -13.65 -0.96
N GLY A 188 -12.76 -13.73 -1.04
CA GLY A 188 -12.00 -13.81 -2.29
C GLY A 188 -12.19 -15.14 -3.03
N GLY A 189 -12.53 -16.20 -2.31
CA GLY A 189 -12.72 -17.56 -2.82
C GLY A 189 -11.54 -18.49 -2.51
N ASP A 190 -11.87 -19.70 -2.07
CA ASP A 190 -10.89 -20.78 -1.89
C ASP A 190 -10.73 -21.55 -3.22
N PRO A 191 -9.52 -21.68 -3.79
CA PRO A 191 -9.29 -22.41 -5.04
C PRO A 191 -9.87 -23.83 -5.05
N ALA A 192 -9.93 -24.51 -3.90
CA ALA A 192 -10.58 -25.82 -3.79
C ALA A 192 -12.11 -25.72 -3.94
N SER A 193 -12.71 -24.58 -3.63
CA SER A 193 -14.16 -24.35 -3.62
C SER A 193 -14.67 -23.57 -4.83
N ILE A 194 -13.88 -22.69 -5.43
CA ILE A 194 -14.22 -21.87 -6.60
C ILE A 194 -14.85 -22.71 -7.73
N PRO A 195 -14.31 -23.92 -8.11
CA PRO A 195 -14.89 -24.73 -9.18
C PRO A 195 -16.29 -25.31 -8.89
N ALA A 196 -16.80 -25.17 -7.69
CA ALA A 196 -18.18 -25.52 -7.36
C ALA A 196 -19.20 -24.42 -7.70
N LEU A 197 -18.75 -23.21 -8.03
CA LEU A 197 -19.61 -22.10 -8.41
C LEU A 197 -20.19 -22.34 -9.81
N THR A 198 -21.52 -22.43 -9.90
CA THR A 198 -22.23 -22.56 -11.18
C THR A 198 -22.67 -21.18 -11.68
N TYR A 199 -22.73 -21.00 -13.01
CA TYR A 199 -23.21 -19.77 -13.63
C TYR A 199 -24.63 -19.37 -13.18
N GLU A 200 -25.50 -20.36 -12.93
CA GLU A 200 -26.87 -20.09 -12.42
C GLU A 200 -26.86 -19.57 -10.98
N LYS A 201 -25.97 -20.08 -10.11
CA LYS A 201 -25.77 -19.54 -8.76
C LYS A 201 -25.22 -18.13 -8.82
N TYR A 202 -24.19 -17.92 -9.64
CA TYR A 202 -23.55 -16.63 -9.88
C TYR A 202 -24.60 -15.54 -10.28
N LYS A 203 -25.43 -15.78 -11.29
CA LYS A 203 -26.51 -14.86 -11.71
C LYS A 203 -27.52 -14.60 -10.60
N ARG A 204 -27.93 -15.61 -9.87
CA ARG A 204 -28.89 -15.49 -8.78
C ARG A 204 -28.34 -14.64 -7.64
N VAL A 205 -27.05 -14.76 -7.31
CA VAL A 205 -26.38 -13.94 -6.28
C VAL A 205 -26.29 -12.48 -6.75
N TYR A 206 -25.90 -12.24 -8.00
CA TYR A 206 -25.90 -10.87 -8.57
C TYR A 206 -27.27 -10.21 -8.43
N HIS A 207 -28.34 -10.79 -8.93
CA HIS A 207 -29.68 -10.20 -8.87
C HIS A 207 -30.21 -9.99 -7.44
N ARG A 208 -29.66 -10.68 -6.45
CA ARG A 208 -30.03 -10.49 -5.05
C ARG A 208 -29.29 -9.34 -4.38
N HIS A 209 -28.02 -9.11 -4.72
CA HIS A 209 -27.13 -8.18 -4.02
C HIS A 209 -26.86 -6.88 -4.77
N TYR A 210 -26.84 -6.90 -6.11
CA TYR A 210 -26.59 -5.70 -6.94
C TYR A 210 -27.91 -4.99 -7.30
N SER A 211 -28.60 -4.52 -6.28
CA SER A 211 -29.83 -3.75 -6.41
C SER A 211 -29.64 -2.34 -5.86
N ALA A 212 -30.37 -1.36 -6.41
CA ALA A 212 -30.19 0.03 -6.02
C ALA A 212 -30.57 0.32 -4.57
N ASP A 213 -31.48 -0.46 -3.96
CA ASP A 213 -31.81 -0.34 -2.54
C ASP A 213 -30.80 -1.03 -1.60
N ASN A 214 -29.85 -1.78 -2.16
CA ASN A 214 -28.71 -2.39 -1.46
C ASN A 214 -27.38 -1.71 -1.83
N CYS A 215 -27.40 -0.40 -2.13
CA CYS A 215 -26.18 0.33 -2.41
C CYS A 215 -26.09 1.66 -1.65
N CYS A 216 -24.84 2.08 -1.44
CA CYS A 216 -24.46 3.42 -0.99
C CYS A 216 -23.62 4.08 -2.08
N ILE A 217 -24.02 5.26 -2.54
CA ILE A 217 -23.32 6.04 -3.55
C ILE A 217 -22.69 7.25 -2.87
N THR A 218 -21.42 7.52 -3.12
CA THR A 218 -20.71 8.68 -2.60
C THR A 218 -20.23 9.56 -3.76
N LEU A 219 -20.50 10.86 -3.67
CA LEU A 219 -19.97 11.91 -4.53
C LEU A 219 -19.13 12.86 -3.65
N TYR A 220 -17.85 13.01 -3.98
CA TYR A 220 -16.87 13.75 -3.17
C TYR A 220 -16.15 14.79 -4.01
N GLY A 221 -15.94 15.97 -3.43
CA GLY A 221 -15.07 17.01 -3.97
C GLY A 221 -15.78 18.20 -4.60
N LYS A 222 -15.00 19.06 -5.25
CA LYS A 222 -15.49 20.29 -5.91
C LYS A 222 -16.12 19.98 -7.27
N MET A 223 -17.45 19.84 -7.31
CA MET A 223 -18.20 19.58 -8.53
C MET A 223 -19.63 20.13 -8.46
N ASP A 224 -20.34 20.14 -9.57
CA ASP A 224 -21.79 20.38 -9.60
C ASP A 224 -22.54 19.11 -9.17
N MET A 225 -22.88 19.02 -7.88
CA MET A 225 -23.59 17.87 -7.32
C MET A 225 -25.01 17.71 -7.92
N ALA A 226 -25.68 18.80 -8.27
CA ALA A 226 -27.03 18.71 -8.82
C ALA A 226 -27.02 18.06 -10.21
N GLU A 227 -26.03 18.38 -11.05
CA GLU A 227 -25.86 17.73 -12.37
C GLU A 227 -25.62 16.22 -12.21
N LYS A 228 -24.80 15.79 -11.25
CA LYS A 228 -24.51 14.37 -11.03
C LYS A 228 -25.72 13.61 -10.47
N LEU A 229 -26.48 14.23 -9.58
CA LEU A 229 -27.73 13.66 -9.08
C LEU A 229 -28.80 13.52 -10.17
N GLU A 230 -28.90 14.51 -11.08
CA GLU A 230 -29.80 14.42 -12.22
C GLU A 230 -29.43 13.27 -13.17
N LEU A 231 -28.12 13.06 -13.41
CA LEU A 231 -27.61 11.93 -14.20
C LEU A 231 -27.95 10.59 -13.55
N LEU A 232 -27.69 10.47 -12.24
CA LEU A 232 -28.00 9.26 -11.45
C LEU A 232 -29.50 8.92 -11.50
N ASP A 233 -30.38 9.91 -11.28
CA ASP A 233 -31.85 9.74 -11.31
C ASP A 233 -32.29 9.32 -12.71
N ARG A 234 -32.04 10.17 -13.72
CA ARG A 234 -32.55 10.02 -15.08
C ARG A 234 -32.08 8.75 -15.76
N ASP A 235 -30.79 8.42 -15.67
CA ASP A 235 -30.18 7.37 -16.47
C ASP A 235 -30.20 6.01 -15.79
N TYR A 236 -30.22 5.96 -14.46
CA TYR A 236 -30.11 4.73 -13.68
C TYR A 236 -31.22 4.54 -12.64
N LEU A 237 -31.24 5.33 -11.57
CA LEU A 237 -32.00 5.01 -10.36
C LEU A 237 -33.52 5.04 -10.54
N SER A 238 -34.05 5.95 -11.35
CA SER A 238 -35.50 5.98 -11.65
C SER A 238 -35.99 4.78 -12.47
N LYS A 239 -35.08 4.04 -13.10
CA LYS A 239 -35.40 2.81 -13.86
C LYS A 239 -35.36 1.55 -12.99
N MET A 240 -34.91 1.67 -11.74
CA MET A 240 -34.69 0.57 -10.79
C MET A 240 -35.67 0.69 -9.62
N PRO A 241 -36.78 -0.03 -9.62
CA PRO A 241 -37.74 0.03 -8.51
C PRO A 241 -37.12 -0.56 -7.27
N LYS A 242 -37.53 -0.08 -6.10
CA LYS A 242 -37.09 -0.59 -4.80
C LYS A 242 -37.32 -2.09 -4.70
N GLY A 243 -36.28 -2.81 -4.27
CA GLY A 243 -36.33 -4.24 -4.03
C GLY A 243 -37.26 -4.63 -2.87
N THR A 244 -37.55 -5.92 -2.74
CA THR A 244 -38.49 -6.42 -1.71
C THR A 244 -37.78 -6.84 -0.42
N SER A 245 -36.49 -7.12 -0.43
CA SER A 245 -35.71 -7.50 0.75
C SER A 245 -34.23 -7.23 0.55
N ARG A 246 -33.70 -6.28 1.30
CA ARG A 246 -32.25 -6.06 1.40
C ARG A 246 -31.61 -7.22 2.16
N PRO A 247 -30.49 -7.78 1.69
CA PRO A 247 -29.71 -8.74 2.47
C PRO A 247 -29.25 -8.10 3.79
N GLN A 248 -29.14 -8.90 4.85
CA GLN A 248 -28.71 -8.43 6.17
C GLN A 248 -27.61 -9.32 6.72
N LEU A 249 -26.62 -8.69 7.36
CA LEU A 249 -25.60 -9.35 8.15
C LEU A 249 -26.19 -9.89 9.46
N THR A 250 -25.64 -10.99 9.93
CA THR A 250 -25.98 -11.56 11.23
C THR A 250 -24.79 -11.49 12.18
N VAL A 251 -25.08 -11.26 13.45
CA VAL A 251 -24.08 -11.25 14.50
C VAL A 251 -23.72 -12.67 14.90
N GLN A 252 -22.41 -12.96 15.00
CA GLN A 252 -21.88 -14.21 15.52
C GLN A 252 -22.01 -14.26 17.04
N HIS A 253 -22.40 -15.39 17.59
CA HIS A 253 -22.19 -15.66 19.00
C HIS A 253 -20.69 -15.87 19.26
N GLU A 254 -20.16 -15.13 20.24
CA GLU A 254 -18.74 -15.13 20.54
C GLU A 254 -18.19 -16.54 20.85
N GLN A 255 -17.05 -16.88 20.24
CA GLN A 255 -16.38 -18.19 20.32
C GLN A 255 -15.23 -18.13 21.34
N ALA A 256 -15.54 -18.06 22.63
CA ALA A 256 -14.50 -17.99 23.64
C ALA A 256 -13.77 -19.34 23.84
N GLY A 257 -12.44 -19.32 23.78
CA GLY A 257 -11.57 -20.47 24.05
C GLY A 257 -11.56 -21.56 22.96
N ALA A 258 -12.06 -21.29 21.76
CA ALA A 258 -11.90 -22.18 20.63
C ALA A 258 -10.40 -22.31 20.29
N CYS A 259 -9.94 -23.54 19.94
CA CYS A 259 -8.56 -23.79 19.54
C CYS A 259 -8.56 -24.67 18.29
N VAL A 260 -7.87 -24.21 17.24
CA VAL A 260 -7.73 -24.88 15.95
C VAL A 260 -6.26 -25.05 15.65
N GLU A 261 -5.88 -26.24 15.15
CA GLU A 261 -4.54 -26.51 14.63
C GLU A 261 -4.66 -26.86 13.15
N LEU A 262 -3.82 -26.28 12.29
CA LEU A 262 -3.81 -26.52 10.85
C LEU A 262 -2.38 -26.58 10.31
N PRO A 263 -2.14 -27.35 9.22
CA PRO A 263 -0.89 -27.29 8.50
C PRO A 263 -0.85 -26.02 7.64
N TYR A 264 0.33 -25.41 7.49
CA TYR A 264 0.64 -24.62 6.32
C TYR A 264 1.71 -25.32 5.48
N TYR A 265 1.66 -25.12 4.17
CA TYR A 265 2.51 -25.89 3.27
C TYR A 265 3.75 -25.09 2.89
N THR A 266 4.93 -25.64 3.22
CA THR A 266 6.25 -25.10 2.90
C THR A 266 7.15 -26.20 2.37
N GLU A 267 8.12 -25.88 1.51
CA GLU A 267 9.04 -26.86 0.94
C GLU A 267 10.12 -27.34 1.93
N ASN A 268 10.41 -26.52 2.96
CA ASN A 268 11.42 -26.82 3.98
C ASN A 268 10.88 -26.57 5.39
N PRO A 269 9.99 -27.43 5.93
CA PRO A 269 9.37 -27.19 7.24
C PRO A 269 10.40 -27.29 8.39
N GLU A 270 10.57 -26.19 9.15
CA GLU A 270 11.43 -26.14 10.33
C GLU A 270 10.58 -26.11 11.63
N PRO A 271 11.05 -26.71 12.73
CA PRO A 271 10.25 -26.83 13.97
C PRO A 271 9.98 -25.52 14.69
N ASP A 272 10.70 -24.45 14.40
CA ASP A 272 10.60 -23.11 14.98
C ASP A 272 9.95 -22.08 14.03
N GLU A 273 9.27 -22.56 12.99
CA GLU A 273 8.46 -21.74 12.08
C GLU A 273 6.95 -21.82 12.38
N VAL A 274 6.57 -22.33 13.54
CA VAL A 274 5.17 -22.34 13.98
C VAL A 274 4.67 -20.92 14.19
N GLN A 275 3.45 -20.64 13.71
CA GLN A 275 2.73 -19.38 13.97
C GLN A 275 1.52 -19.65 14.88
N CYS A 276 1.21 -18.70 15.77
CA CYS A 276 0.06 -18.82 16.67
C CYS A 276 -0.70 -17.49 16.74
N ALA A 277 -1.92 -17.46 16.24
CA ALA A 277 -2.83 -16.33 16.36
C ALA A 277 -3.76 -16.49 17.57
N LEU A 278 -3.96 -15.40 18.30
CA LEU A 278 -4.96 -15.26 19.36
C LEU A 278 -5.90 -14.12 18.98
N ALA A 279 -7.21 -14.32 19.05
CA ALA A 279 -8.16 -13.26 18.71
C ALA A 279 -9.28 -13.07 19.73
N TRP A 280 -9.75 -11.82 19.81
CA TRP A 280 -10.85 -11.36 20.68
C TRP A 280 -11.80 -10.44 19.93
N TYR A 281 -13.10 -10.55 20.21
CA TYR A 281 -14.07 -9.53 19.77
C TYR A 281 -13.91 -8.28 20.63
N THR A 282 -13.91 -7.11 19.99
CA THR A 282 -13.71 -5.84 20.69
C THR A 282 -15.01 -5.12 21.04
N GLY A 283 -16.13 -5.61 20.52
CA GLY A 283 -17.47 -5.08 20.75
C GLY A 283 -18.29 -4.93 19.45
N ALA A 284 -19.17 -3.95 19.42
CA ALA A 284 -19.98 -3.65 18.25
C ALA A 284 -19.34 -2.57 17.37
N PHE A 285 -19.42 -2.70 16.06
CA PHE A 285 -18.98 -1.67 15.11
C PHE A 285 -19.56 -0.27 15.42
N ALA A 286 -20.84 -0.21 15.76
CA ALA A 286 -21.54 1.07 16.02
C ALA A 286 -20.98 1.86 17.22
N ASP A 287 -20.27 1.22 18.14
CA ASP A 287 -19.62 1.89 19.27
C ASP A 287 -18.24 2.44 18.84
N ARG A 288 -18.25 3.46 17.98
CA ARG A 288 -17.03 4.05 17.40
C ARG A 288 -16.06 4.61 18.44
N GLU A 289 -16.61 5.12 19.56
CA GLU A 289 -15.78 5.62 20.64
C GLU A 289 -14.99 4.49 21.30
N ARG A 290 -15.63 3.33 21.51
CA ARG A 290 -14.96 2.15 22.04
C ARG A 290 -13.90 1.65 21.04
N GLN A 291 -14.22 1.57 19.75
CA GLN A 291 -13.27 1.05 18.75
C GLN A 291 -12.04 1.95 18.61
N LEU A 292 -12.22 3.28 18.54
CA LEU A 292 -11.10 4.22 18.57
C LEU A 292 -10.31 4.13 19.89
N GLY A 293 -11.00 3.91 21.00
CA GLY A 293 -10.35 3.67 22.29
C GLY A 293 -9.52 2.39 22.33
N VAL A 294 -9.99 1.32 21.68
CA VAL A 294 -9.23 0.07 21.51
C VAL A 294 -7.99 0.33 20.68
N GLU A 295 -8.11 0.99 19.51
CA GLU A 295 -6.96 1.35 18.65
C GLU A 295 -5.88 2.11 19.44
N ILE A 296 -6.26 3.17 20.17
CA ILE A 296 -5.35 3.95 21.01
C ILE A 296 -4.71 3.11 22.11
N LEU A 297 -5.48 2.24 22.77
CA LEU A 297 -4.97 1.35 23.82
C LEU A 297 -3.95 0.35 23.25
N LEU A 298 -4.23 -0.22 22.09
CA LEU A 298 -3.35 -1.20 21.45
C LEU A 298 -2.04 -0.55 20.99
N ASP A 299 -2.11 0.64 20.38
CA ASP A 299 -0.90 1.38 20.01
C ASP A 299 -0.05 1.71 21.25
N ALA A 300 -0.67 2.20 22.33
CA ALA A 300 0.03 2.49 23.59
C ALA A 300 0.73 1.28 24.18
N LEU A 301 0.14 0.09 24.10
CA LEU A 301 0.62 -1.12 24.78
C LEU A 301 1.45 -2.04 23.87
N LEU A 302 1.31 -1.98 22.55
CA LEU A 302 1.86 -2.91 21.59
C LEU A 302 2.53 -2.25 20.38
N GLY A 303 2.38 -0.94 20.15
CA GLY A 303 2.81 -0.23 18.95
C GLY A 303 4.31 -0.27 18.67
N THR A 304 5.14 -0.49 19.68
CA THR A 304 6.60 -0.64 19.55
C THR A 304 7.11 -1.82 20.39
N ASN A 305 8.31 -2.32 20.10
CA ASN A 305 8.95 -3.38 20.91
C ASN A 305 9.15 -2.97 22.37
N ASN A 306 9.19 -1.69 22.67
CA ASN A 306 9.34 -1.13 24.01
C ASN A 306 8.01 -0.83 24.72
N SER A 307 6.88 -0.96 24.00
CA SER A 307 5.55 -0.81 24.58
C SER A 307 5.29 -1.89 25.63
N PRO A 308 4.60 -1.58 26.75
CA PRO A 308 4.61 -2.44 27.96
C PRO A 308 4.18 -3.88 27.70
N LEU A 309 3.12 -4.11 26.95
CA LEU A 309 2.62 -5.45 26.67
C LEU A 309 3.54 -6.20 25.71
N LYS A 310 3.97 -5.57 24.62
CA LYS A 310 4.89 -6.19 23.66
C LYS A 310 6.23 -6.51 24.31
N ALA A 311 6.81 -5.59 25.07
CA ALA A 311 8.07 -5.82 25.78
C ALA A 311 7.98 -6.97 26.80
N ALA A 312 6.88 -7.07 27.56
CA ALA A 312 6.66 -8.16 28.51
C ALA A 312 6.55 -9.51 27.81
N LEU A 313 5.87 -9.57 26.66
CA LEU A 313 5.73 -10.79 25.86
C LEU A 313 7.04 -11.21 25.19
N LEU A 314 7.79 -10.27 24.61
CA LEU A 314 9.11 -10.54 24.02
C LEU A 314 10.12 -11.07 25.08
N ALA A 315 10.01 -10.60 26.34
CA ALA A 315 10.85 -11.08 27.43
C ALA A 315 10.61 -12.56 27.80
N GLU A 316 9.43 -13.12 27.50
CA GLU A 316 9.14 -14.55 27.70
C GLU A 316 9.82 -15.46 26.65
N LYS A 317 10.35 -14.88 25.54
CA LYS A 317 11.10 -15.61 24.49
C LYS A 317 10.34 -16.80 23.90
N LEU A 318 9.05 -16.63 23.61
CA LEU A 318 8.20 -17.67 23.05
C LEU A 318 8.33 -17.80 21.52
N GLY A 319 8.76 -16.75 20.85
CA GLY A 319 8.97 -16.66 19.43
C GLY A 319 9.93 -15.53 19.08
N ALA A 320 10.05 -15.25 17.78
CA ALA A 320 10.93 -14.20 17.26
C ALA A 320 10.27 -12.81 17.30
N ASP A 321 8.96 -12.73 17.04
CA ASP A 321 8.17 -11.48 17.07
C ASP A 321 6.72 -11.72 17.46
N ILE A 322 6.02 -10.61 17.73
CA ILE A 322 4.59 -10.57 17.98
C ILE A 322 3.99 -9.43 17.18
N ASP A 323 3.14 -9.79 16.22
CA ASP A 323 2.39 -8.83 15.42
C ASP A 323 1.01 -8.58 16.04
N ILE A 324 0.45 -7.43 15.71
CA ILE A 324 -0.86 -7.00 16.12
C ILE A 324 -1.71 -6.69 14.87
N GLY A 325 -2.92 -7.23 14.85
CA GLY A 325 -3.99 -6.88 13.90
C GLY A 325 -5.20 -6.32 14.65
N PHE A 326 -5.79 -5.27 14.07
CA PHE A 326 -7.06 -4.75 14.55
C PHE A 326 -7.94 -4.37 13.36
N ASP A 327 -8.98 -5.17 13.12
CA ASP A 327 -9.98 -4.88 12.09
C ASP A 327 -11.26 -4.35 12.74
N ASP A 328 -11.51 -3.06 12.55
CA ASP A 328 -12.71 -2.36 13.01
C ASP A 328 -13.71 -2.06 11.87
N SER A 329 -13.48 -2.64 10.68
CA SER A 329 -14.28 -2.43 9.48
C SER A 329 -15.44 -3.42 9.31
N THR A 330 -15.50 -4.46 10.14
CA THR A 330 -16.53 -5.51 10.17
C THR A 330 -17.62 -5.23 11.21
N LEU A 331 -18.77 -5.91 11.10
CA LEU A 331 -19.91 -5.73 12.04
C LEU A 331 -19.52 -6.02 13.49
N GLN A 332 -18.60 -6.94 13.70
CA GLN A 332 -18.00 -7.29 14.99
C GLN A 332 -16.48 -7.18 14.87
N PRO A 333 -15.91 -6.05 15.23
CA PRO A 333 -14.47 -5.81 15.17
C PRO A 333 -13.66 -6.83 15.99
N VAL A 334 -12.47 -7.15 15.48
CA VAL A 334 -11.58 -8.18 16.03
C VAL A 334 -10.19 -7.61 16.29
N LEU A 335 -9.66 -7.93 17.46
CA LEU A 335 -8.24 -7.80 17.80
C LEU A 335 -7.57 -9.14 17.62
N GLU A 336 -6.40 -9.17 17.00
CA GLU A 336 -5.54 -10.34 16.95
C GLU A 336 -4.11 -10.06 17.42
N LEU A 337 -3.47 -11.09 17.98
CA LEU A 337 -2.05 -11.11 18.29
C LEU A 337 -1.44 -12.36 17.63
N VAL A 338 -0.42 -12.17 16.82
CA VAL A 338 0.24 -13.28 16.08
C VAL A 338 1.67 -13.45 16.62
N LEU A 339 1.93 -14.59 17.24
CA LEU A 339 3.28 -15.01 17.62
C LEU A 339 3.95 -15.69 16.43
N ARG A 340 5.10 -15.18 16.00
CA ARG A 340 5.89 -15.66 14.87
C ARG A 340 7.19 -16.32 15.27
N GLY A 341 7.66 -17.26 14.45
CA GLY A 341 8.94 -17.94 14.71
C GLY A 341 8.91 -18.70 16.03
N ALA A 342 7.85 -19.44 16.31
CA ALA A 342 7.62 -20.17 17.54
C ALA A 342 7.78 -21.68 17.36
N THR A 343 7.90 -22.40 18.46
CA THR A 343 7.72 -23.85 18.50
C THR A 343 6.28 -24.19 18.92
N GLU A 344 5.80 -25.41 18.67
CA GLU A 344 4.48 -25.83 19.14
C GLU A 344 4.34 -25.71 20.67
N GLU A 345 5.43 -25.93 21.44
CA GLU A 345 5.43 -25.78 22.89
C GLU A 345 5.23 -24.31 23.30
N SER A 346 5.90 -23.38 22.60
CA SER A 346 5.77 -21.95 22.79
C SER A 346 4.38 -21.44 22.44
N ALA A 347 3.83 -21.90 21.30
CA ALA A 347 2.48 -21.57 20.86
C ALA A 347 1.41 -21.90 21.91
N ARG A 348 1.53 -23.09 22.55
CA ARG A 348 0.62 -23.51 23.64
C ARG A 348 0.72 -22.64 24.92
N LYS A 349 1.82 -21.92 25.13
CA LYS A 349 2.04 -21.02 26.27
C LYS A 349 1.59 -19.60 26.02
N PHE A 350 1.38 -19.23 24.75
CA PHE A 350 1.22 -17.84 24.36
C PHE A 350 0.00 -17.17 25.01
N ALA A 351 -1.19 -17.78 25.00
CA ALA A 351 -2.39 -17.22 25.64
C ALA A 351 -2.20 -16.99 27.16
N ALA A 352 -1.48 -17.87 27.85
CA ALA A 352 -1.18 -17.70 29.27
C ALA A 352 -0.16 -16.57 29.50
N ALA A 353 0.80 -16.40 28.62
CA ALA A 353 1.76 -15.29 28.69
C ALA A 353 1.07 -13.93 28.47
N VAL A 354 0.17 -13.83 27.47
CA VAL A 354 -0.65 -12.62 27.24
C VAL A 354 -1.46 -12.29 28.50
N ARG A 355 -2.18 -13.26 29.08
CA ARG A 355 -2.95 -13.05 30.31
C ARG A 355 -2.09 -12.52 31.45
N LYS A 356 -0.94 -13.16 31.68
CA LYS A 356 0.02 -12.75 32.74
C LYS A 356 0.51 -11.32 32.54
N ALA A 357 0.85 -10.95 31.29
CA ALA A 357 1.34 -9.61 30.97
C ALA A 357 0.23 -8.55 31.17
N VAL A 358 -0.99 -8.82 30.70
CA VAL A 358 -2.16 -7.95 30.90
C VAL A 358 -2.48 -7.77 32.39
N ASP A 359 -2.48 -8.85 33.18
CA ASP A 359 -2.71 -8.78 34.64
C ASP A 359 -1.63 -7.94 35.33
N GLY A 360 -0.37 -8.00 34.88
CA GLY A 360 0.74 -7.16 35.34
C GLY A 360 0.47 -5.66 35.06
N ILE A 361 0.07 -5.31 33.86
CA ILE A 361 -0.26 -3.92 33.49
C ILE A 361 -1.46 -3.42 34.32
N LEU A 362 -2.50 -4.23 34.47
CA LEU A 362 -3.68 -3.86 35.25
C LEU A 362 -3.36 -3.66 36.76
N ALA A 363 -2.32 -4.29 37.31
CA ALA A 363 -1.91 -4.08 38.69
C ALA A 363 -1.22 -2.73 38.91
N GLU A 364 -0.57 -2.20 37.89
CA GLU A 364 0.15 -0.92 37.90
C GLU A 364 -0.69 0.24 37.32
N GLY A 365 -1.69 -0.08 36.50
CA GLY A 365 -2.49 0.84 35.69
C GLY A 365 -1.85 1.10 34.35
N VAL A 366 -2.67 1.38 33.32
CA VAL A 366 -2.21 1.74 31.98
C VAL A 366 -1.49 3.09 32.02
N PRO A 367 -0.25 3.20 31.52
CA PRO A 367 0.53 4.45 31.60
C PRO A 367 -0.15 5.59 30.86
N GLN A 368 -0.53 6.66 31.59
CA GLN A 368 -1.28 7.80 31.05
C GLN A 368 -0.50 8.57 29.97
N GLU A 369 0.83 8.60 30.09
CA GLU A 369 1.70 9.27 29.10
C GLU A 369 1.69 8.55 27.74
N LEU A 370 1.66 7.22 27.75
CA LEU A 370 1.55 6.42 26.53
C LEU A 370 0.19 6.60 25.85
N LEU A 371 -0.89 6.54 26.65
CA LEU A 371 -2.24 6.79 26.14
C LEU A 371 -2.37 8.18 25.52
N LEU A 372 -1.78 9.20 26.14
CA LEU A 372 -1.80 10.56 25.60
C LEU A 372 -1.00 10.64 24.28
N ALA A 373 0.13 9.98 24.19
CA ALA A 373 0.95 9.93 22.99
C ALA A 373 0.20 9.27 21.83
N SER A 374 -0.36 8.09 22.05
CA SER A 374 -1.15 7.34 21.05
C SER A 374 -2.40 8.10 20.62
N LEU A 375 -3.11 8.74 21.58
CA LEU A 375 -4.27 9.56 21.28
C LEU A 375 -3.91 10.78 20.40
N ASN A 376 -2.80 11.46 20.68
CA ASN A 376 -2.33 12.57 19.87
C ASN A 376 -1.88 12.12 18.47
N ALA A 377 -1.20 10.98 18.37
CA ALA A 377 -0.79 10.40 17.10
C ALA A 377 -2.00 10.02 16.24
N ALA A 378 -3.01 9.37 16.81
CA ALA A 378 -4.25 9.02 16.13
C ALA A 378 -5.03 10.27 15.67
N GLU A 379 -5.13 11.31 16.51
CA GLU A 379 -5.76 12.58 16.14
C GLU A 379 -5.01 13.26 15.00
N PHE A 380 -3.67 13.26 15.03
CA PHE A 380 -2.87 13.81 13.93
C PHE A 380 -3.05 13.00 12.63
N ALA A 381 -3.02 11.67 12.71
CA ALA A 381 -3.27 10.80 11.57
C ALA A 381 -4.66 11.04 10.94
N SER A 382 -5.67 11.28 11.77
CA SER A 382 -7.02 11.64 11.31
C SER A 382 -7.03 12.96 10.51
N LEU A 383 -6.21 13.94 10.89
CA LEU A 383 -6.07 15.23 10.19
C LEU A 383 -5.20 15.14 8.93
N GLU A 384 -4.08 14.42 8.98
CA GLU A 384 -3.14 14.26 7.85
C GLU A 384 -3.68 13.27 6.81
N ARG A 385 -4.49 12.31 7.23
CA ARG A 385 -5.04 11.23 6.39
C ARG A 385 -3.95 10.53 5.58
N PRO A 386 -2.95 9.92 6.26
CA PRO A 386 -1.82 9.28 5.59
C PRO A 386 -2.29 8.13 4.69
N GLY A 387 -1.42 7.71 3.75
CA GLY A 387 -1.70 6.60 2.84
C GLY A 387 -1.79 7.03 1.37
N THR A 388 -1.93 6.05 0.50
CA THR A 388 -1.86 6.21 -0.96
C THR A 388 -3.22 6.44 -1.62
N LEU A 389 -4.32 6.09 -0.94
CA LEU A 389 -5.66 6.30 -1.47
C LEU A 389 -6.02 7.80 -1.48
N PRO A 390 -6.65 8.30 -2.56
CA PRO A 390 -7.27 9.62 -2.57
C PRO A 390 -8.33 9.73 -1.45
N ASP A 391 -8.44 10.91 -0.83
CA ASP A 391 -9.32 11.11 0.32
C ASP A 391 -10.78 10.76 0.02
N GLY A 392 -11.28 11.19 -1.16
CA GLY A 392 -12.65 10.85 -1.55
C GLY A 392 -12.90 9.37 -1.83
N VAL A 393 -11.85 8.60 -2.19
CA VAL A 393 -11.94 7.13 -2.32
C VAL A 393 -12.06 6.49 -0.95
N LEU A 394 -11.22 6.92 -0.01
CA LEU A 394 -11.30 6.45 1.39
C LEU A 394 -12.68 6.77 2.00
N ASP A 395 -13.20 7.98 1.76
CA ASP A 395 -14.52 8.38 2.23
C ASP A 395 -15.64 7.55 1.62
N ALA A 396 -15.53 7.14 0.35
CA ALA A 396 -16.52 6.26 -0.29
C ALA A 396 -16.53 4.86 0.33
N ILE A 397 -15.35 4.32 0.70
CA ILE A 397 -15.22 3.04 1.41
C ILE A 397 -15.82 3.19 2.82
N ASN A 398 -15.45 4.21 3.57
CA ASN A 398 -15.95 4.51 4.91
C ASN A 398 -17.46 4.74 4.92
N ALA A 399 -17.99 5.47 3.93
CA ALA A 399 -19.42 5.69 3.79
C ALA A 399 -20.18 4.39 3.54
N SER A 400 -19.65 3.52 2.68
CA SER A 400 -20.23 2.19 2.42
C SER A 400 -20.21 1.32 3.67
N THR A 401 -19.15 1.37 4.47
CA THR A 401 -19.00 0.63 5.73
C THR A 401 -19.98 1.13 6.79
N GLY A 402 -20.02 2.43 7.05
CA GLY A 402 -20.94 3.04 8.02
C GLY A 402 -22.41 2.79 7.67
N TRP A 403 -22.77 2.98 6.39
CA TRP A 403 -24.10 2.71 5.87
C TRP A 403 -24.49 1.22 6.01
N LEU A 404 -23.56 0.31 5.70
CA LEU A 404 -23.82 -1.12 5.73
C LEU A 404 -24.19 -1.60 7.14
N HIS A 405 -23.42 -1.20 8.14
CA HIS A 405 -23.55 -1.69 9.51
C HIS A 405 -24.57 -0.93 10.35
N THR A 406 -24.81 0.35 10.06
CA THR A 406 -25.67 1.20 10.90
C THR A 406 -26.79 1.93 10.15
N GLY A 407 -26.72 1.95 8.82
CA GLY A 407 -27.59 2.77 7.97
C GLY A 407 -27.11 4.23 7.82
N ASP A 408 -26.02 4.61 8.48
CA ASP A 408 -25.46 5.97 8.44
C ASP A 408 -24.16 6.03 7.62
N PRO A 409 -24.18 6.61 6.39
CA PRO A 409 -22.98 6.71 5.57
C PRO A 409 -21.96 7.74 6.07
N ALA A 410 -22.34 8.65 6.98
CA ALA A 410 -21.42 9.66 7.50
C ALA A 410 -20.76 9.27 8.84
N LEU A 411 -21.11 8.13 9.41
CA LEU A 411 -20.68 7.72 10.76
C LEU A 411 -19.16 7.77 10.95
N LEU A 412 -18.40 7.30 9.97
CA LEU A 412 -16.94 7.24 10.04
C LEU A 412 -16.23 8.53 9.61
N LEU A 413 -16.99 9.56 9.20
CA LEU A 413 -16.43 10.84 8.75
C LEU A 413 -16.35 11.87 9.89
N HIS A 414 -16.87 11.54 11.08
CA HIS A 414 -16.87 12.39 12.27
C HIS A 414 -15.99 11.81 13.36
N THR A 415 -14.80 12.37 13.56
CA THR A 415 -13.79 11.87 14.51
C THR A 415 -13.50 12.84 15.67
N ASP A 416 -13.57 14.15 15.45
CA ASP A 416 -13.17 15.18 16.44
C ASP A 416 -13.83 15.01 17.82
N ARG A 417 -15.12 14.70 17.84
CA ARG A 417 -15.87 14.50 19.10
C ARG A 417 -15.41 13.27 19.86
N LEU A 418 -14.96 12.25 19.13
CA LEU A 418 -14.46 11.01 19.74
C LEU A 418 -13.15 11.27 20.48
N PHE A 419 -12.21 12.01 19.87
CA PHE A 419 -10.96 12.37 20.52
C PHE A 419 -11.18 13.24 21.77
N ALA A 420 -12.07 14.20 21.73
CA ALA A 420 -12.40 15.02 22.89
C ALA A 420 -12.96 14.19 24.06
N SER A 421 -13.89 13.27 23.76
CA SER A 421 -14.46 12.37 24.75
C SER A 421 -13.43 11.39 25.33
N LEU A 422 -12.57 10.82 24.49
CA LEU A 422 -11.53 9.88 24.94
C LEU A 422 -10.48 10.56 25.84
N ARG A 423 -10.19 11.85 25.66
CA ARG A 423 -9.34 12.62 26.58
C ARG A 423 -9.98 12.72 27.98
N GLU A 424 -11.29 12.94 28.07
CA GLU A 424 -12.01 12.96 29.34
C GLU A 424 -12.03 11.57 30.00
N LYS A 425 -12.29 10.53 29.24
CA LYS A 425 -12.30 9.14 29.67
C LYS A 425 -10.93 8.65 30.15
N MET A 426 -9.86 9.08 29.49
CA MET A 426 -8.49 8.79 29.90
C MET A 426 -8.23 9.30 31.32
N ALA A 427 -8.60 10.54 31.62
CA ALA A 427 -8.46 11.12 32.96
C ALA A 427 -9.32 10.40 34.02
N ALA A 428 -10.39 9.73 33.60
CA ALA A 428 -11.29 8.96 34.49
C ALA A 428 -10.86 7.50 34.71
N GLY A 429 -9.75 7.03 34.10
CA GLY A 429 -9.26 5.65 34.20
C GLY A 429 -10.04 4.62 33.41
N TRP A 430 -10.79 5.04 32.39
CA TRP A 430 -11.61 4.17 31.55
C TRP A 430 -10.77 3.14 30.76
N PHE A 431 -9.56 3.48 30.38
CA PHE A 431 -8.68 2.57 29.62
C PHE A 431 -8.24 1.33 30.40
N ASP A 432 -8.12 1.41 31.75
CA ASP A 432 -7.88 0.23 32.60
C ASP A 432 -9.08 -0.72 32.61
N GLU A 433 -10.30 -0.17 32.56
CA GLU A 433 -11.51 -0.97 32.47
C GLU A 433 -11.64 -1.60 31.07
N LEU A 434 -11.36 -0.84 30.01
CA LEU A 434 -11.33 -1.32 28.62
C LEU A 434 -10.33 -2.48 28.45
N LEU A 435 -9.10 -2.33 28.95
CA LEU A 435 -8.08 -3.39 28.91
C LEU A 435 -8.55 -4.67 29.61
N ARG A 436 -9.17 -4.50 30.80
CA ARG A 436 -9.68 -5.63 31.57
C ARG A 436 -10.82 -6.35 30.83
N GLU A 437 -11.77 -5.61 30.27
CA GLU A 437 -12.89 -6.16 29.51
C GLU A 437 -12.43 -6.87 28.23
N LEU A 438 -11.51 -6.25 27.48
CA LEU A 438 -11.03 -6.73 26.19
C LEU A 438 -10.38 -8.12 26.33
N PHE A 439 -9.53 -8.32 27.33
CA PHE A 439 -8.80 -9.56 27.54
C PHE A 439 -9.45 -10.49 28.59
N ALA A 440 -10.65 -10.17 29.13
CA ALA A 440 -11.35 -11.03 30.08
C ALA A 440 -11.79 -12.38 29.47
N PRO A 441 -12.35 -12.44 28.23
CA PRO A 441 -12.67 -13.69 27.56
C PRO A 441 -11.41 -14.50 27.25
N ALA A 442 -11.52 -15.83 27.19
CA ALA A 442 -10.47 -16.64 26.60
C ALA A 442 -10.42 -16.37 25.08
N PRO A 443 -9.23 -16.19 24.49
CA PRO A 443 -9.11 -15.95 23.05
C PRO A 443 -9.55 -17.17 22.22
N VAL A 444 -9.95 -16.92 20.98
CA VAL A 444 -9.88 -17.92 19.94
C VAL A 444 -8.40 -18.08 19.58
N GLN A 445 -7.93 -19.31 19.45
CA GLN A 445 -6.54 -19.64 19.17
C GLN A 445 -6.45 -20.47 17.89
N VAL A 446 -5.56 -20.08 16.99
CA VAL A 446 -5.17 -20.85 15.81
C VAL A 446 -3.68 -21.10 15.85
N VAL A 447 -3.27 -22.36 15.70
CA VAL A 447 -1.87 -22.78 15.62
C VAL A 447 -1.60 -23.34 14.24
N GLN A 448 -0.65 -22.75 13.53
CA GLN A 448 -0.28 -23.15 12.19
C GLN A 448 1.09 -23.84 12.20
N VAL A 449 1.14 -25.09 11.69
CA VAL A 449 2.33 -25.94 11.74
C VAL A 449 2.88 -26.18 10.33
N PRO A 450 4.18 -25.95 10.07
CA PRO A 450 4.79 -26.14 8.75
C PRO A 450 4.74 -27.58 8.26
N THR A 451 4.38 -27.79 6.95
CA THR A 451 4.11 -29.12 6.35
C THR A 451 4.40 -29.11 4.83
N LEU A 452 4.77 -30.24 4.21
CA LEU A 452 5.11 -30.37 2.77
C LEU A 452 3.89 -30.31 1.82
N PRO A 453 3.97 -29.67 0.60
CA PRO A 453 2.83 -29.34 -0.28
C PRO A 453 2.33 -30.43 -1.25
N LYS A 454 1.17 -30.17 -1.92
CA LYS A 454 0.57 -30.97 -3.01
C LYS A 454 0.19 -30.08 -4.20
N LYS A 455 0.31 -30.57 -5.49
CA LYS A 455 0.19 -29.77 -6.74
C LYS A 455 -1.02 -30.02 -7.62
N GLU A 456 -1.47 -28.98 -8.40
CA GLU A 456 -2.38 -29.07 -9.59
C GLU A 456 -2.17 -27.85 -10.56
N GLU A 457 -2.42 -27.99 -11.93
CA GLU A 457 -2.14 -26.97 -13.00
C GLU A 457 -3.31 -26.75 -14.01
N GLY A 458 -3.37 -25.60 -14.79
CA GLY A 458 -4.39 -25.24 -15.81
C GLY A 458 -4.09 -24.14 -16.86
N GLU A 459 -4.87 -23.99 -17.98
CA GLU A 459 -4.70 -23.02 -19.11
C GLU A 459 -5.97 -22.21 -19.51
N PRO A 460 -5.86 -21.02 -20.23
CA PRO A 460 -6.89 -19.95 -20.38
C PRO A 460 -7.69 -19.86 -21.71
N ILE A 461 -8.73 -18.97 -21.80
CA ILE A 461 -9.64 -18.70 -22.93
C ILE A 461 -9.79 -17.19 -23.25
N ARG A 462 -10.12 -16.80 -24.51
CA ARG A 462 -10.00 -15.45 -25.09
C ARG A 462 -11.27 -14.84 -25.72
N THR A 463 -11.40 -13.45 -25.70
CA THR A 463 -12.38 -12.66 -26.49
C THR A 463 -11.94 -11.20 -26.75
N ASP A 464 -12.40 -10.53 -27.86
CA ASP A 464 -11.98 -9.20 -28.36
C ASP A 464 -13.14 -8.16 -28.47
N GLY A 465 -12.87 -6.84 -28.21
CA GLY A 465 -13.80 -5.71 -28.40
C GLY A 465 -13.20 -4.32 -28.07
N LYS A 466 -13.77 -3.19 -28.54
CA LYS A 466 -13.29 -1.81 -28.26
C LYS A 466 -14.33 -0.93 -27.55
N LEU A 467 -13.90 -0.21 -26.50
CA LEU A 467 -14.72 0.77 -25.76
C LEU A 467 -14.95 2.03 -26.61
N VAL A 468 -16.20 2.52 -26.63
CA VAL A 468 -16.56 3.80 -27.23
C VAL A 468 -17.18 4.69 -26.16
N LEU A 469 -16.41 5.70 -25.71
CA LEU A 469 -16.88 6.73 -24.79
C LEU A 469 -17.69 7.81 -25.51
N GLU A 470 -18.67 8.40 -24.85
CA GLU A 470 -19.50 9.47 -25.39
C GLU A 470 -18.69 10.76 -25.59
N HIS A 471 -17.73 11.04 -24.66
CA HIS A 471 -16.86 12.21 -24.70
C HIS A 471 -15.40 11.79 -24.41
N PRO A 472 -14.70 11.13 -25.35
CA PRO A 472 -13.33 10.69 -25.11
C PRO A 472 -12.43 11.90 -24.88
N LEU A 473 -11.51 11.78 -23.89
CA LEU A 473 -10.50 12.79 -23.64
C LEU A 473 -9.51 12.88 -24.80
N THR A 474 -8.97 14.07 -25.01
CA THR A 474 -7.93 14.35 -25.99
C THR A 474 -6.73 15.04 -25.33
N VAL A 475 -5.59 15.10 -26.02
CA VAL A 475 -4.41 15.85 -25.55
C VAL A 475 -4.74 17.32 -25.28
N ALA A 476 -5.77 17.87 -25.93
CA ALA A 476 -6.23 19.24 -25.69
C ALA A 476 -6.94 19.44 -24.34
N ASP A 477 -7.45 18.36 -23.72
CA ASP A 477 -8.11 18.39 -22.42
C ASP A 477 -7.11 18.32 -21.25
N LEU A 478 -5.83 18.08 -21.56
CA LEU A 478 -4.73 18.07 -20.59
C LEU A 478 -4.36 19.50 -20.23
N GLY A 479 -4.46 19.88 -18.95
CA GLY A 479 -4.02 21.18 -18.44
C GLY A 479 -2.50 21.40 -18.58
N ASP A 480 -1.99 22.49 -17.97
CA ASP A 480 -0.56 22.84 -18.05
C ASP A 480 0.37 22.01 -17.12
N GLY A 481 -0.20 21.10 -16.32
CA GLY A 481 0.50 20.34 -15.28
C GLY A 481 0.74 21.15 -14.00
N ALA A 482 1.09 20.48 -12.91
CA ALA A 482 1.38 21.10 -11.63
C ALA A 482 2.74 21.83 -11.67
N ARG A 483 2.81 23.04 -11.07
CA ARG A 483 4.05 23.79 -10.86
C ARG A 483 4.39 23.81 -9.38
N THR A 484 5.67 23.65 -9.06
CA THR A 484 6.18 23.72 -7.69
C THR A 484 6.95 25.04 -7.51
N ALA A 485 6.61 25.81 -6.47
CA ALA A 485 7.35 27.03 -6.17
C ALA A 485 8.81 26.70 -5.80
N PRO A 486 9.81 27.38 -6.38
CA PRO A 486 11.19 27.18 -5.98
C PRO A 486 11.39 27.59 -4.52
N GLY A 487 12.13 26.78 -3.75
CA GLY A 487 12.47 27.09 -2.37
C GLY A 487 13.46 28.24 -2.25
N GLU A 488 13.27 29.10 -1.23
CA GLU A 488 14.27 30.09 -0.84
C GLU A 488 15.41 29.42 -0.07
N ARG A 489 16.63 29.84 -0.30
CA ARG A 489 17.86 29.24 0.24
C ARG A 489 18.68 30.24 1.04
N GLU A 490 19.18 29.78 2.18
CA GLU A 490 20.15 30.53 2.98
C GLU A 490 21.11 29.59 3.72
N LEU A 491 22.29 30.06 4.08
CA LEU A 491 23.20 29.33 4.95
C LEU A 491 22.98 29.81 6.41
N LEU A 492 22.63 28.86 7.28
CA LEU A 492 22.33 29.13 8.68
C LEU A 492 22.94 28.06 9.59
N ALA A 493 23.77 28.50 10.56
CA ALA A 493 24.40 27.59 11.57
C ALA A 493 25.17 26.41 10.96
N GLY A 494 25.77 26.60 9.78
CA GLY A 494 26.50 25.56 9.05
C GLY A 494 25.62 24.60 8.24
N ALA A 495 24.31 24.79 8.19
CA ALA A 495 23.38 24.03 7.35
C ALA A 495 22.86 24.87 6.17
N GLN A 496 22.54 24.20 5.05
CA GLN A 496 21.76 24.79 3.97
C GLN A 496 20.28 24.77 4.35
N LEU A 497 19.70 25.91 4.70
CA LEU A 497 18.25 26.00 4.98
C LEU A 497 17.51 26.29 3.67
N VAL A 498 16.51 25.45 3.37
CA VAL A 498 15.63 25.57 2.20
C VAL A 498 14.19 25.72 2.70
N HIS A 499 13.51 26.79 2.31
CA HIS A 499 12.13 27.03 2.72
C HIS A 499 11.19 26.97 1.51
N HIS A 500 10.12 26.19 1.66
CA HIS A 500 9.01 26.10 0.73
C HIS A 500 7.74 26.59 1.41
N PRO A 501 7.22 27.78 1.05
CA PRO A 501 6.03 28.36 1.68
C PRO A 501 4.80 27.45 1.52
N SER A 502 4.16 27.12 2.62
CA SER A 502 2.94 26.31 2.66
C SER A 502 2.05 26.70 3.84
N ALA A 503 0.75 26.40 3.75
CA ALA A 503 -0.22 26.50 4.83
C ALA A 503 -0.66 25.10 5.28
N GLY A 504 -0.98 24.94 6.56
CA GLY A 504 -1.41 23.66 7.14
C GLY A 504 -0.32 22.94 7.90
N SER A 505 -0.20 21.63 7.72
CA SER A 505 0.83 20.83 8.38
C SER A 505 2.24 21.24 7.97
N LEU A 506 3.17 21.13 8.90
CA LEU A 506 4.57 21.50 8.70
C LEU A 506 5.40 20.22 8.50
N TYR A 507 6.28 20.24 7.50
CA TYR A 507 7.25 19.17 7.27
C TYR A 507 8.65 19.73 7.41
N LEU A 508 9.42 19.14 8.33
CA LEU A 508 10.80 19.54 8.64
C LEU A 508 11.72 18.36 8.41
N ASN A 509 12.57 18.45 7.40
CA ASN A 509 13.46 17.37 7.00
C ASN A 509 14.93 17.78 7.11
N PHE A 510 15.76 16.88 7.65
CA PHE A 510 17.21 17.05 7.77
C PHE A 510 17.88 16.01 6.89
N TYR A 511 18.73 16.44 5.95
CA TYR A 511 19.39 15.59 4.96
C TYR A 511 20.90 15.70 5.10
N TYR A 512 21.55 14.61 5.52
CA TYR A 512 23.02 14.52 5.60
C TYR A 512 23.56 13.85 4.34
N ASP A 513 24.51 14.50 3.68
CA ASP A 513 25.12 14.00 2.44
C ASP A 513 26.00 12.77 2.69
N LEU A 514 25.76 11.71 1.93
CA LEU A 514 26.51 10.46 2.02
C LEU A 514 27.53 10.27 0.92
N GLY A 515 27.84 11.28 0.10
CA GLY A 515 28.78 11.20 -1.03
C GLY A 515 30.21 10.88 -0.64
N ASN A 516 30.57 10.96 0.64
CA ASN A 516 31.89 10.55 1.18
C ASN A 516 31.87 9.18 1.86
N VAL A 517 30.69 8.54 2.01
CA VAL A 517 30.55 7.22 2.64
C VAL A 517 30.99 6.14 1.66
N LYS A 518 31.71 5.14 2.15
CA LYS A 518 32.13 4.02 1.32
C LYS A 518 30.97 3.04 1.08
N PRO A 519 30.95 2.39 -0.10
CA PRO A 519 29.91 1.41 -0.43
C PRO A 519 29.71 0.32 0.64
N GLU A 520 30.80 -0.21 1.22
CA GLU A 520 30.75 -1.23 2.26
C GLU A 520 30.12 -0.75 3.60
N ASP A 521 30.00 0.56 3.80
CA ASP A 521 29.45 1.17 5.00
C ASP A 521 27.94 1.55 4.86
N MET A 522 27.41 1.58 3.63
CA MET A 522 26.03 1.92 3.37
C MET A 522 25.01 1.01 4.07
N PRO A 523 25.14 -0.34 4.05
CA PRO A 523 24.17 -1.21 4.74
C PRO A 523 24.19 -1.04 6.26
N TYR A 524 25.29 -0.58 6.85
CA TYR A 524 25.32 -0.23 8.27
C TYR A 524 24.56 1.06 8.57
N LEU A 525 24.55 2.02 7.64
CA LEU A 525 23.76 3.24 7.82
C LEU A 525 22.25 2.97 7.66
N ASP A 526 21.88 2.04 6.80
CA ASP A 526 20.48 1.59 6.71
C ASP A 526 20.06 0.88 8.00
N LEU A 527 20.85 -0.10 8.45
CA LEU A 527 20.62 -0.75 9.75
C LEU A 527 20.57 0.25 10.91
N LEU A 528 21.36 1.33 10.87
CA LEU A 528 21.30 2.38 11.89
C LEU A 528 19.90 3.00 11.95
N THR A 529 19.24 3.24 10.81
CA THR A 529 17.89 3.82 10.80
C THR A 529 16.86 2.90 11.45
N ASP A 530 17.03 1.58 11.34
CA ASP A 530 16.13 0.59 11.91
C ASP A 530 16.28 0.45 13.44
N VAL A 531 17.51 0.63 13.97
CA VAL A 531 17.77 0.39 15.39
C VAL A 531 17.57 1.63 16.28
N LEU A 532 17.53 2.84 15.71
CA LEU A 532 17.43 4.07 16.49
C LEU A 532 16.19 4.14 17.39
N ASP A 533 15.06 3.59 16.94
CA ASP A 533 13.80 3.56 17.70
C ASP A 533 13.80 2.60 18.90
N GLU A 534 14.75 1.68 18.91
CA GLU A 534 14.83 0.60 19.91
C GLU A 534 15.80 0.90 21.04
N LEU A 535 16.49 2.05 21.00
CA LEU A 535 17.63 2.35 21.86
C LEU A 535 17.38 3.57 22.76
N ASP A 536 17.90 3.49 23.98
CA ASP A 536 17.92 4.62 24.92
C ASP A 536 18.80 5.76 24.38
N SER A 537 18.44 6.99 24.70
CA SER A 537 19.31 8.15 24.56
C SER A 537 20.07 8.43 25.89
N THR A 538 20.88 9.49 25.88
CA THR A 538 21.52 9.96 27.12
C THR A 538 20.54 10.62 28.09
N GLU A 539 19.36 11.05 27.65
CA GLU A 539 18.37 11.77 28.46
C GLU A 539 17.14 10.92 28.76
N HIS A 540 16.70 10.08 27.80
CA HIS A 540 15.48 9.29 27.93
C HIS A 540 15.69 7.82 27.54
N THR A 541 14.88 6.93 28.09
CA THR A 541 14.78 5.56 27.56
C THR A 541 14.14 5.58 26.18
N ALA A 542 14.35 4.52 25.38
CA ALA A 542 13.72 4.37 24.05
C ALA A 542 12.20 4.58 24.13
N GLN A 543 11.54 3.97 25.11
CA GLN A 543 10.11 4.15 25.34
C GLN A 543 9.73 5.60 25.63
N GLN A 544 10.48 6.29 26.52
CA GLN A 544 10.19 7.68 26.84
C GLN A 544 10.39 8.59 25.62
N LEU A 545 11.47 8.41 24.88
CA LEU A 545 11.75 9.20 23.68
C LEU A 545 10.69 8.97 22.61
N ASN A 546 10.29 7.73 22.36
CA ASN A 546 9.21 7.39 21.42
C ASN A 546 7.88 8.04 21.86
N THR A 547 7.55 7.95 23.15
CA THR A 547 6.36 8.59 23.74
C THR A 547 6.37 10.10 23.53
N LEU A 548 7.50 10.77 23.78
CA LEU A 548 7.62 12.21 23.57
C LEU A 548 7.49 12.58 22.09
N ARG A 549 8.09 11.80 21.18
CA ARG A 549 7.95 12.01 19.74
C ARG A 549 6.49 11.88 19.32
N SER A 550 5.80 10.81 19.68
CA SER A 550 4.37 10.61 19.38
C SER A 550 3.48 11.69 20.02
N THR A 551 3.85 12.24 21.18
CA THR A 551 3.09 13.30 21.84
C THR A 551 3.17 14.64 21.10
N TRP A 552 4.33 14.97 20.52
CA TRP A 552 4.60 16.29 19.95
C TRP A 552 4.65 16.32 18.41
N LEU A 553 4.93 15.16 17.79
CA LEU A 553 5.09 15.02 16.35
C LEU A 553 3.95 14.14 15.81
N GLY A 554 3.50 14.43 14.60
CA GLY A 554 2.51 13.58 13.92
C GLY A 554 3.15 12.34 13.32
N ASP A 555 4.38 12.51 12.79
CA ASP A 555 5.21 11.40 12.32
C ASP A 555 6.69 11.77 12.41
N SER A 556 7.52 10.80 12.67
CA SER A 556 8.97 10.98 12.68
C SER A 556 9.66 9.69 12.24
N ARG A 557 10.60 9.80 11.30
CA ARG A 557 11.35 8.66 10.79
C ARG A 557 12.74 9.02 10.34
N THR A 558 13.64 8.06 10.44
CA THR A 558 14.96 8.08 9.79
C THR A 558 14.95 7.11 8.61
N GLN A 559 15.65 7.45 7.53
CA GLN A 559 15.74 6.62 6.34
C GLN A 559 16.94 7.00 5.47
N LEU A 560 17.31 6.12 4.54
CA LEU A 560 18.18 6.48 3.44
C LEU A 560 17.37 6.93 2.22
N ASP A 561 17.72 8.06 1.64
CA ASP A 561 17.16 8.56 0.38
C ASP A 561 18.20 8.49 -0.72
N ILE A 562 17.83 7.83 -1.81
CA ILE A 562 18.68 7.65 -2.98
C ILE A 562 17.99 8.27 -4.18
N TRP A 563 18.55 9.36 -4.70
CA TRP A 563 17.95 10.11 -5.80
C TRP A 563 18.94 10.39 -6.92
N THR A 564 18.51 10.17 -8.14
CA THR A 564 19.30 10.52 -9.34
C THR A 564 18.57 11.56 -10.15
N GLY A 565 19.32 12.56 -10.66
CA GLY A 565 18.78 13.60 -11.52
C GLY A 565 18.28 13.07 -12.86
N ARG A 566 17.45 13.83 -13.59
CA ARG A 566 16.77 13.41 -14.82
C ARG A 566 17.63 13.45 -16.08
N GLN A 567 18.80 14.04 -16.04
CA GLN A 567 19.69 14.16 -17.19
C GLN A 567 20.59 12.93 -17.29
N GLU A 568 21.01 12.58 -18.51
CA GLU A 568 22.02 11.56 -18.72
C GLU A 568 23.31 11.90 -17.95
N GLY A 569 23.85 10.92 -17.21
CA GLY A 569 25.02 11.12 -16.36
C GLY A 569 24.78 12.02 -15.14
N ALA A 570 23.51 12.27 -14.79
CA ALA A 570 23.19 13.03 -13.58
C ALA A 570 23.76 12.36 -12.34
N PRO A 571 24.23 13.14 -11.36
CA PRO A 571 24.78 12.64 -10.13
C PRO A 571 23.71 11.89 -9.30
N CYS A 572 24.15 10.80 -8.64
CA CYS A 572 23.37 10.17 -7.58
C CYS A 572 23.58 10.92 -6.26
N HIS A 573 22.49 11.21 -5.56
CA HIS A 573 22.46 11.85 -4.25
C HIS A 573 21.94 10.85 -3.21
N ALA A 574 22.86 10.36 -2.38
CA ALA A 574 22.51 9.51 -1.24
C ALA A 574 22.47 10.37 0.03
N LYS A 575 21.42 10.26 0.83
CA LYS A 575 21.20 11.05 2.04
C LYS A 575 20.77 10.15 3.20
N LEU A 576 21.33 10.41 4.39
CA LEU A 576 20.71 10.00 5.64
C LEU A 576 19.71 11.10 6.03
N SER A 577 18.44 10.72 6.17
CA SER A 577 17.35 11.66 6.33
C SER A 577 16.66 11.48 7.67
N LEU A 578 16.40 12.57 8.38
CA LEU A 578 15.44 12.64 9.48
C LEU A 578 14.25 13.46 8.98
N CYS A 579 13.06 12.83 8.93
CA CYS A 579 11.83 13.42 8.40
C CYS A 579 10.81 13.56 9.52
N LEU A 580 10.30 14.79 9.74
CA LEU A 580 9.38 15.11 10.80
C LEU A 580 8.12 15.77 10.22
N SER A 581 6.94 15.27 10.59
CA SER A 581 5.64 15.89 10.31
C SER A 581 5.06 16.42 11.62
N LEU A 582 4.61 17.68 11.64
CA LEU A 582 4.23 18.32 12.90
C LEU A 582 3.26 19.51 12.71
N LEU A 583 2.63 19.90 13.81
CA LEU A 583 1.94 21.19 13.89
C LEU A 583 2.94 22.28 14.25
N GLU A 584 2.74 23.52 13.75
CA GLU A 584 3.68 24.64 13.92
C GLU A 584 4.01 24.91 15.40
N ARG A 585 3.06 24.70 16.32
CA ARG A 585 3.27 24.85 17.77
C ARG A 585 4.34 23.91 18.34
N SER A 586 4.58 22.78 17.68
CA SER A 586 5.51 21.74 18.11
C SER A 586 6.94 21.91 17.57
N LEU A 587 7.21 22.94 16.73
CA LEU A 587 8.48 23.11 16.00
C LEU A 587 9.71 23.10 16.95
N GLU A 588 9.63 23.71 18.11
CA GLU A 588 10.72 23.71 19.09
C GLU A 588 11.00 22.31 19.61
N LYS A 589 9.95 21.56 19.98
CA LYS A 589 10.06 20.16 20.41
C LYS A 589 10.54 19.24 19.29
N ALA A 590 10.17 19.50 18.06
CA ALA A 590 10.66 18.75 16.91
C ALA A 590 12.18 18.86 16.73
N VAL A 591 12.73 20.06 16.86
CA VAL A 591 14.18 20.30 16.79
C VAL A 591 14.90 19.66 17.98
N GLU A 592 14.35 19.76 19.19
CA GLU A 592 14.90 19.17 20.41
C GLU A 592 14.93 17.65 20.32
N LEU A 593 13.75 17.01 20.14
CA LEU A 593 13.61 15.56 20.15
C LEU A 593 14.27 14.88 18.94
N GLY A 594 14.17 15.48 17.75
CA GLY A 594 14.87 14.97 16.56
C GLY A 594 16.40 15.03 16.73
N GLY A 595 16.91 16.07 17.38
CA GLY A 595 18.31 16.19 17.71
C GLY A 595 18.75 15.13 18.75
N GLU A 596 18.00 14.94 19.83
CA GLU A 596 18.29 13.90 20.82
C GLU A 596 18.29 12.52 20.19
N TRP A 597 17.24 12.20 19.45
CA TRP A 597 17.08 10.89 18.80
C TRP A 597 18.26 10.55 17.87
N LEU A 598 18.71 11.51 17.06
CA LEU A 598 19.73 11.22 16.07
C LEU A 598 21.15 11.29 16.65
N TYR A 599 21.43 12.23 17.57
CA TYR A 599 22.78 12.47 18.09
C TYR A 599 23.08 11.75 19.39
N ASP A 600 22.09 11.60 20.29
CA ASP A 600 22.35 11.19 21.68
C ASP A 600 21.93 9.74 21.97
N THR A 601 21.38 8.99 20.98
CA THR A 601 21.07 7.57 21.11
C THR A 601 22.32 6.75 21.42
N ILE A 602 22.23 5.83 22.37
CA ILE A 602 23.34 5.02 22.90
C ILE A 602 23.45 3.73 22.08
N LEU A 603 24.45 3.66 21.19
CA LEU A 603 24.68 2.53 20.28
C LEU A 603 25.63 1.45 20.84
N THR A 604 26.03 1.54 22.11
CA THR A 604 26.97 0.60 22.73
C THR A 604 26.48 0.10 24.09
N GLY A 605 26.92 -1.08 24.49
CA GLY A 605 26.57 -1.69 25.76
C GLY A 605 25.51 -2.79 25.67
N PRO A 606 25.26 -3.52 26.77
CA PRO A 606 24.43 -4.74 26.73
C PRO A 606 22.99 -4.54 26.27
N ALA A 607 22.39 -3.39 26.55
CA ALA A 607 21.02 -3.07 26.09
C ALA A 607 20.97 -2.91 24.57
N ALA A 608 21.94 -2.16 24.00
CA ALA A 608 22.04 -1.99 22.53
C ALA A 608 22.33 -3.33 21.83
N GLU A 609 23.22 -4.15 22.39
CA GLU A 609 23.54 -5.48 21.83
C GLU A 609 22.30 -6.39 21.78
N ALA A 610 21.44 -6.36 22.82
CA ALA A 610 20.20 -7.12 22.84
C ALA A 610 19.16 -6.59 21.81
N ALA A 611 19.08 -5.26 21.64
CA ALA A 611 18.23 -4.63 20.63
C ALA A 611 18.68 -5.00 19.20
N PHE A 612 19.98 -4.97 18.92
CA PHE A 612 20.51 -5.39 17.59
C PHE A 612 20.13 -6.82 17.26
N ALA A 613 20.33 -7.76 18.20
CA ALA A 613 19.97 -9.16 17.97
C ALA A 613 18.49 -9.34 17.64
N ARG A 614 17.60 -8.59 18.31
CA ARG A 614 16.16 -8.60 18.07
C ARG A 614 15.79 -7.98 16.73
N VAL A 615 16.24 -6.75 16.46
CA VAL A 615 15.91 -6.01 15.22
C VAL A 615 16.39 -6.78 13.99
N LEU A 616 17.62 -7.32 14.01
CA LEU A 616 18.11 -8.09 12.87
C LEU A 616 17.26 -9.34 12.61
N SER A 617 16.82 -10.05 13.64
CA SER A 617 15.94 -11.21 13.49
C SER A 617 14.59 -10.82 12.91
N GLN A 618 14.01 -9.70 13.34
CA GLN A 618 12.74 -9.18 12.82
C GLN A 618 12.86 -8.72 11.37
N GLN A 619 13.91 -7.97 11.03
CA GLN A 619 14.17 -7.52 9.66
C GLN A 619 14.38 -8.69 8.70
N LYS A 620 15.12 -9.71 9.13
CA LYS A 620 15.33 -10.92 8.33
C LYS A 620 13.99 -11.60 8.00
N LEU A 621 13.16 -11.89 9.01
CA LEU A 621 11.83 -12.50 8.82
C LEU A 621 10.94 -11.65 7.91
N ASN A 622 10.93 -10.35 8.10
CA ASN A 622 10.16 -9.44 7.25
C ASN A 622 10.62 -9.51 5.78
N MET A 623 11.93 -9.51 5.52
CA MET A 623 12.44 -9.61 4.15
C MET A 623 12.10 -10.94 3.49
N GLU A 624 12.17 -12.07 4.21
CA GLU A 624 11.76 -13.38 3.71
C GLU A 624 10.29 -13.40 3.28
N GLN A 625 9.40 -12.79 4.05
CA GLN A 625 8.00 -12.62 3.68
C GLN A 625 7.83 -11.69 2.47
N GLN A 626 8.58 -10.59 2.42
CA GLN A 626 8.52 -9.65 1.29
C GLN A 626 9.02 -10.28 -0.02
N PHE A 627 9.99 -11.20 0.01
CA PHE A 627 10.39 -11.95 -1.19
C PHE A 627 9.23 -12.75 -1.78
N ILE A 628 8.36 -13.32 -0.93
CA ILE A 628 7.17 -14.06 -1.35
C ILE A 628 6.05 -13.12 -1.84
N GLN A 629 5.90 -11.95 -1.24
CA GLN A 629 4.80 -11.04 -1.56
C GLN A 629 5.11 -10.08 -2.71
N GLN A 630 6.37 -9.63 -2.84
CA GLN A 630 6.83 -8.57 -3.73
C GLN A 630 8.11 -8.94 -4.50
N GLY A 631 8.28 -10.21 -4.85
CA GLY A 631 9.49 -10.70 -5.51
C GLY A 631 9.87 -9.92 -6.79
N ASN A 632 8.88 -9.38 -7.52
CA ASN A 632 9.13 -8.53 -8.69
C ASN A 632 9.88 -7.23 -8.35
N VAL A 633 9.65 -6.63 -7.18
CA VAL A 633 10.36 -5.42 -6.73
C VAL A 633 11.82 -5.76 -6.43
N TYR A 634 12.05 -6.84 -5.69
CA TYR A 634 13.41 -7.30 -5.38
C TYR A 634 14.18 -7.75 -6.62
N ALA A 635 13.51 -8.44 -7.56
CA ALA A 635 14.09 -8.82 -8.83
C ALA A 635 14.50 -7.60 -9.68
N ALA A 636 13.63 -6.58 -9.74
CA ALA A 636 13.91 -5.34 -10.47
C ALA A 636 15.06 -4.55 -9.82
N THR A 637 15.09 -4.44 -8.50
CA THR A 637 16.17 -3.79 -7.74
C THR A 637 17.50 -4.51 -7.99
N ARG A 638 17.50 -5.85 -7.88
CA ARG A 638 18.68 -6.68 -8.11
C ARG A 638 19.26 -6.51 -9.51
N ALA A 639 18.41 -6.57 -10.53
CA ALA A 639 18.81 -6.43 -11.93
C ALA A 639 19.27 -4.99 -12.26
N SER A 640 18.61 -3.96 -11.72
CA SER A 640 18.97 -2.55 -11.92
C SER A 640 20.35 -2.20 -11.34
N ALA A 641 20.77 -2.90 -10.30
CA ALA A 641 22.06 -2.71 -9.64
C ALA A 641 23.28 -2.90 -10.58
N HIS A 642 23.10 -3.59 -11.69
CA HIS A 642 24.15 -3.76 -12.69
C HIS A 642 24.33 -2.54 -13.61
N TYR A 643 23.37 -1.63 -13.64
CA TYR A 643 23.31 -0.57 -14.65
C TYR A 643 23.32 0.85 -14.09
N THR A 644 22.81 1.05 -12.86
CA THR A 644 22.69 2.39 -12.27
C THR A 644 23.25 2.43 -10.84
N VAL A 645 23.79 3.59 -10.45
CA VAL A 645 24.36 3.78 -9.10
C VAL A 645 23.25 3.71 -8.04
N ASP A 646 22.11 4.32 -8.31
CA ASP A 646 20.93 4.26 -7.41
C ASP A 646 20.39 2.83 -7.26
N GLY A 647 20.35 2.06 -8.34
CA GLY A 647 20.02 0.63 -8.29
C GLY A 647 21.02 -0.17 -7.45
N ALA A 648 22.32 0.10 -7.60
CA ALA A 648 23.37 -0.61 -6.84
C ALA A 648 23.30 -0.28 -5.33
N VAL A 649 23.04 0.98 -4.97
CA VAL A 649 22.87 1.39 -3.56
C VAL A 649 21.58 0.80 -2.99
N SER A 650 20.48 0.86 -3.72
CA SER A 650 19.20 0.28 -3.28
C SER A 650 19.32 -1.23 -3.03
N GLU A 651 19.98 -1.96 -3.94
CA GLU A 651 20.24 -3.39 -3.76
C GLU A 651 21.08 -3.66 -2.50
N ARG A 652 22.06 -2.80 -2.22
CA ARG A 652 22.94 -2.93 -1.05
C ARG A 652 22.23 -2.62 0.27
N CYS A 653 21.25 -1.73 0.27
CA CYS A 653 20.57 -1.23 1.48
C CYS A 653 19.19 -1.87 1.72
N SER A 654 18.55 -2.46 0.68
CA SER A 654 17.21 -3.02 0.83
C SER A 654 16.94 -4.26 -0.03
N GLY A 655 17.91 -4.72 -0.85
CA GLY A 655 17.76 -5.88 -1.72
C GLY A 655 18.31 -7.18 -1.13
N VAL A 656 18.54 -8.17 -1.99
CA VAL A 656 19.12 -9.47 -1.63
C VAL A 656 20.50 -9.32 -0.96
N SER A 657 21.31 -8.37 -1.43
CA SER A 657 22.61 -8.07 -0.83
C SER A 657 22.49 -7.59 0.61
N TYR A 658 21.46 -6.82 0.94
CA TYR A 658 21.17 -6.41 2.30
C TYR A 658 20.73 -7.59 3.18
N TYR A 659 19.82 -8.43 2.68
CA TYR A 659 19.45 -9.67 3.37
C TYR A 659 20.66 -10.52 3.74
N LYS A 660 21.56 -10.75 2.77
CA LYS A 660 22.82 -11.49 3.02
C LYS A 660 23.73 -10.78 4.02
N PHE A 661 23.76 -9.46 4.00
CA PHE A 661 24.49 -8.67 5.00
C PHE A 661 23.92 -8.89 6.40
N LEU A 662 22.58 -8.86 6.59
CA LEU A 662 21.93 -9.13 7.87
C LEU A 662 22.24 -10.55 8.37
N CYS A 663 22.12 -11.57 7.52
CA CYS A 663 22.50 -12.96 7.85
C CYS A 663 23.95 -13.05 8.32
N GLY A 664 24.87 -12.44 7.58
CA GLY A 664 26.29 -12.46 7.92
C GLY A 664 26.62 -11.67 9.21
N VAL A 665 25.88 -10.63 9.55
CA VAL A 665 26.01 -9.92 10.85
C VAL A 665 25.52 -10.82 11.98
N GLN A 666 24.35 -11.44 11.81
CA GLN A 666 23.75 -12.33 12.79
C GLN A 666 24.63 -13.57 13.07
N GLU A 667 25.15 -14.22 12.02
CA GLU A 667 26.07 -15.37 12.16
C GLU A 667 27.34 -15.03 12.97
N ARG A 668 27.89 -13.84 12.76
CA ARG A 668 29.09 -13.39 13.51
C ARG A 668 28.78 -13.15 14.98
N GLY A 669 27.56 -12.71 15.34
CA GLY A 669 27.12 -12.46 16.71
C GLY A 669 27.98 -11.48 17.51
N ASN A 670 28.78 -10.64 16.86
CA ASN A 670 29.64 -9.66 17.51
C ASN A 670 28.96 -8.30 17.64
N TRP A 671 27.95 -8.23 18.53
CA TRP A 671 27.09 -7.07 18.70
C TRP A 671 27.84 -5.85 19.23
N ALA A 672 28.84 -6.03 20.10
CA ALA A 672 29.65 -4.92 20.58
C ALA A 672 30.41 -4.21 19.45
N ALA A 673 31.06 -4.97 18.55
CA ALA A 673 31.72 -4.39 17.40
C ALA A 673 30.75 -3.76 16.39
N LEU A 674 29.52 -4.28 16.27
CA LEU A 674 28.49 -3.67 15.48
C LEU A 674 28.12 -2.28 16.04
N GLY A 675 27.87 -2.18 17.35
CA GLY A 675 27.54 -0.92 17.99
C GLY A 675 28.66 0.12 17.84
N GLU A 676 29.94 -0.26 18.06
CA GLU A 676 31.09 0.62 17.81
C GLU A 676 31.16 1.11 16.35
N LYS A 677 30.85 0.24 15.38
CA LYS A 677 30.83 0.59 13.96
C LYS A 677 29.71 1.56 13.61
N LEU A 678 28.50 1.31 14.11
CA LEU A 678 27.33 2.20 13.89
C LEU A 678 27.56 3.58 14.50
N ASP A 679 28.10 3.64 15.73
CA ASP A 679 28.38 4.89 16.42
C ASP A 679 29.47 5.72 15.72
N ALA A 680 30.52 5.07 15.24
CA ALA A 680 31.57 5.74 14.46
C ALA A 680 31.04 6.30 13.14
N LEU A 681 30.22 5.54 12.41
CA LEU A 681 29.61 6.01 11.15
C LEU A 681 28.63 7.15 11.38
N ARG A 682 27.75 7.02 12.40
CA ARG A 682 26.84 8.08 12.80
C ARG A 682 27.60 9.36 13.10
N THR A 683 28.61 9.28 13.95
CA THR A 683 29.44 10.42 14.34
C THR A 683 30.09 11.10 13.12
N GLU A 684 30.69 10.30 12.21
CA GLU A 684 31.33 10.81 11.00
C GLU A 684 30.32 11.55 10.11
N VAL A 685 29.14 10.95 9.87
CA VAL A 685 28.11 11.56 9.03
C VAL A 685 27.56 12.82 9.68
N LEU A 686 27.11 12.77 10.93
CA LEU A 686 26.43 13.89 11.58
C LEU A 686 27.35 15.09 11.83
N GLN A 687 28.65 14.87 12.06
CA GLN A 687 29.60 15.95 12.33
C GLN A 687 30.22 16.56 11.07
N HIS A 688 30.42 15.73 10.03
CA HIS A 688 31.26 16.17 8.88
C HIS A 688 30.52 16.27 7.56
N ALA A 689 29.38 15.59 7.38
CA ALA A 689 28.61 15.69 6.13
C ALA A 689 27.90 17.03 5.99
N GLU A 690 27.72 17.51 4.75
CA GLU A 690 26.83 18.64 4.48
C GLU A 690 25.43 18.34 4.99
N LEU A 691 24.84 19.29 5.71
CA LEU A 691 23.45 19.21 6.17
C LEU A 691 22.59 20.18 5.37
N THR A 692 21.52 19.67 4.78
CA THR A 692 20.42 20.48 4.25
C THR A 692 19.22 20.31 5.18
N VAL A 693 18.65 21.42 5.64
CA VAL A 693 17.41 21.48 6.41
C VAL A 693 16.33 22.02 5.50
N SER A 694 15.31 21.22 5.23
CA SER A 694 14.15 21.63 4.42
C SER A 694 12.94 21.88 5.30
N LEU A 695 12.34 23.06 5.15
CA LEU A 695 11.11 23.45 5.82
C LEU A 695 10.01 23.69 4.78
N TYR A 696 8.99 22.86 4.83
CA TYR A 696 7.74 23.07 4.10
C TYR A 696 6.70 23.58 5.10
N GLY A 697 6.42 24.89 5.09
CA GLY A 697 5.59 25.49 6.13
C GLY A 697 5.47 27.03 5.99
N SER A 698 4.90 27.67 7.02
CA SER A 698 4.63 29.11 7.04
C SER A 698 5.90 29.96 7.20
N GLU A 699 5.80 31.26 6.89
CA GLU A 699 6.85 32.24 7.16
C GLU A 699 7.13 32.40 8.67
N ASP A 700 6.11 32.25 9.51
CA ASP A 700 6.26 32.31 10.98
C ASP A 700 7.06 31.09 11.48
N ALA A 701 6.81 29.89 10.91
CA ALA A 701 7.60 28.69 11.19
C ALA A 701 9.06 28.88 10.77
N LEU A 702 9.31 29.50 9.59
CA LEU A 702 10.66 29.83 9.12
C LEU A 702 11.37 30.80 10.10
N ALA A 703 10.70 31.87 10.51
CA ALA A 703 11.25 32.82 11.47
C ALA A 703 11.61 32.17 12.81
N LYS A 704 10.78 31.26 13.28
CA LYS A 704 11.02 30.47 14.49
C LYS A 704 12.20 29.50 14.32
N LEU A 705 12.27 28.76 13.20
CA LEU A 705 13.37 27.84 12.92
C LEU A 705 14.72 28.56 12.84
N ARG A 706 14.78 29.76 12.26
CA ARG A 706 15.99 30.60 12.24
C ARG A 706 16.54 30.92 13.62
N THR A 707 15.69 30.98 14.65
CA THR A 707 16.13 31.21 16.04
C THR A 707 16.51 29.92 16.76
N LEU A 708 15.90 28.78 16.41
CA LEU A 708 16.14 27.51 17.08
C LEU A 708 17.38 26.79 16.56
N LEU A 709 17.62 26.81 15.24
CA LEU A 709 18.65 26.00 14.59
C LEU A 709 20.07 26.31 15.10
N PRO A 710 20.48 27.58 15.33
CA PRO A 710 21.82 27.91 15.82
C PRO A 710 22.14 27.34 17.21
N ASP A 711 21.15 27.15 18.08
CA ASP A 711 21.31 26.65 19.45
C ASP A 711 20.96 25.15 19.56
N SER A 712 20.73 24.47 18.44
CA SER A 712 20.36 23.06 18.39
C SER A 712 21.56 22.13 18.18
N ARG A 713 21.35 20.83 18.33
CA ARG A 713 22.33 19.76 17.99
C ARG A 713 22.68 19.72 16.49
N PHE A 714 21.85 20.32 15.64
CA PHE A 714 22.07 20.39 14.20
C PHE A 714 23.07 21.47 13.77
N ALA A 715 23.38 22.42 14.65
CA ALA A 715 24.38 23.46 14.37
C ALA A 715 25.80 22.87 14.39
N ALA A 716 26.54 23.09 13.32
CA ALA A 716 27.95 22.71 13.22
C ALA A 716 28.67 23.57 12.20
N GLU A 717 29.96 23.91 12.48
CA GLU A 717 30.83 24.61 11.55
C GLU A 717 31.78 23.61 10.84
N GLY A 718 32.20 23.95 9.64
CA GLY A 718 33.25 23.22 8.92
C GLY A 718 32.78 21.90 8.28
N ARG A 719 31.47 21.72 8.06
CA ARG A 719 30.94 20.60 7.31
C ARG A 719 31.49 20.55 5.88
N ALA A 720 31.78 19.34 5.39
CA ALA A 720 32.20 19.14 4.01
C ALA A 720 31.06 19.48 3.03
N ALA A 721 31.40 20.00 1.86
CA ALA A 721 30.41 20.19 0.81
C ALA A 721 29.88 18.87 0.29
N ALA A 722 28.59 18.82 -0.11
CA ALA A 722 27.97 17.68 -0.72
C ALA A 722 28.72 17.20 -1.96
N LYS A 723 28.73 15.88 -2.16
CA LYS A 723 29.31 15.24 -3.32
C LYS A 723 28.34 14.21 -3.90
N PRO A 724 28.42 13.98 -5.22
CA PRO A 724 27.76 12.84 -5.82
C PRO A 724 28.22 11.54 -5.16
N TYR A 725 27.27 10.68 -4.85
CA TYR A 725 27.58 9.33 -4.42
C TYR A 725 28.04 8.48 -5.60
N VAL A 726 29.05 7.68 -5.39
CA VAL A 726 29.64 6.82 -6.43
C VAL A 726 29.73 5.41 -5.91
N GLU A 727 29.19 4.46 -6.67
CA GLU A 727 29.30 3.04 -6.42
C GLU A 727 29.81 2.31 -7.66
N PRO A 728 30.77 1.37 -7.53
CA PRO A 728 31.20 0.54 -8.66
C PRO A 728 30.08 -0.45 -9.01
N LEU A 729 29.68 -0.47 -10.28
CA LEU A 729 28.70 -1.41 -10.78
C LEU A 729 29.30 -2.79 -10.97
N THR A 730 28.52 -3.84 -10.69
CA THR A 730 28.93 -5.23 -10.94
C THR A 730 28.63 -5.62 -12.39
N PRO A 731 29.40 -6.56 -13.00
CA PRO A 731 29.03 -7.07 -14.33
C PRO A 731 27.63 -7.68 -14.35
N PRO A 732 26.88 -7.53 -15.46
CA PRO A 732 25.56 -8.14 -15.61
C PRO A 732 25.59 -9.66 -15.45
N VAL A 733 24.67 -10.22 -14.66
CA VAL A 733 24.51 -11.66 -14.38
C VAL A 733 23.02 -11.99 -14.35
N ASN A 734 22.61 -13.06 -15.02
CA ASN A 734 21.26 -13.58 -14.91
C ASN A 734 21.14 -14.45 -13.66
N GLU A 735 20.19 -14.17 -12.79
CA GLU A 735 20.08 -14.80 -11.48
C GLU A 735 18.67 -15.35 -11.22
N ALA A 736 18.62 -16.52 -10.58
CA ALA A 736 17.36 -17.07 -10.08
C ALA A 736 17.43 -17.28 -8.57
N PHE A 737 16.41 -16.82 -7.87
CA PHE A 737 16.23 -16.99 -6.43
C PHE A 737 15.04 -17.89 -6.18
N ILE A 738 15.27 -19.04 -5.55
CA ILE A 738 14.23 -19.95 -5.11
C ILE A 738 13.65 -19.41 -3.80
N ILE A 739 12.33 -19.19 -3.79
CA ILE A 739 11.57 -18.74 -2.64
C ILE A 739 10.46 -19.76 -2.32
N ASP A 740 10.01 -19.74 -1.08
CA ASP A 740 8.90 -20.59 -0.60
C ASP A 740 7.55 -19.95 -1.00
N GLY A 741 7.14 -20.15 -2.27
CA GLY A 741 5.91 -19.60 -2.80
C GLY A 741 5.47 -20.36 -4.05
N GLY A 742 4.16 -20.51 -4.25
CA GLY A 742 3.59 -21.20 -5.42
C GLY A 742 3.55 -20.37 -6.70
N VAL A 743 4.18 -19.20 -6.73
CA VAL A 743 4.14 -18.21 -7.82
C VAL A 743 5.53 -17.70 -8.16
N ASN A 744 5.68 -17.09 -9.34
CA ASN A 744 6.96 -16.56 -9.80
C ASN A 744 6.84 -15.06 -10.11
N TYR A 745 8.00 -14.41 -10.12
CA TYR A 745 8.18 -12.99 -10.40
C TYR A 745 9.35 -12.83 -11.38
N ASP A 746 9.05 -12.72 -12.66
CA ASP A 746 10.04 -12.62 -13.73
C ASP A 746 10.33 -11.16 -14.02
N VAL A 747 11.59 -10.80 -14.06
CA VAL A 747 12.03 -9.44 -14.41
C VAL A 747 13.17 -9.50 -15.42
N GLN A 748 13.11 -8.62 -16.43
CA GLN A 748 14.21 -8.38 -17.34
C GLN A 748 14.49 -6.88 -17.43
N VAL A 749 15.72 -6.45 -17.06
CA VAL A 749 16.16 -5.05 -17.00
C VAL A 749 17.26 -4.81 -18.02
N TRP A 750 17.27 -3.66 -18.66
CA TRP A 750 18.34 -3.18 -19.56
C TRP A 750 18.59 -1.69 -19.36
N PRO A 751 19.82 -1.21 -19.62
CA PRO A 751 20.13 0.21 -19.57
C PRO A 751 19.46 0.95 -20.74
N MET A 752 18.92 2.13 -20.48
CA MET A 752 18.30 2.96 -21.49
C MET A 752 18.50 4.43 -21.17
N GLU A 753 18.73 5.23 -22.23
CA GLU A 753 18.78 6.68 -22.09
C GLU A 753 17.46 7.21 -21.53
N ARG A 754 17.56 8.13 -20.59
CA ARG A 754 16.43 8.72 -19.89
C ARG A 754 15.65 9.66 -20.81
N ARG A 755 14.48 9.22 -21.27
CA ARG A 755 13.59 9.96 -22.17
C ARG A 755 12.14 9.81 -21.68
N SER A 756 11.46 10.92 -21.45
CA SER A 756 10.06 10.89 -20.97
C SER A 756 9.06 10.37 -22.00
N ASP A 757 9.32 10.54 -23.30
CA ASP A 757 8.50 10.02 -24.40
C ASP A 757 8.46 8.47 -24.44
N ARG A 758 9.48 7.79 -23.91
CA ARG A 758 9.52 6.33 -23.79
C ARG A 758 8.47 5.76 -22.80
N LYS A 759 7.97 6.58 -21.90
CA LYS A 759 6.85 6.19 -21.00
C LYS A 759 5.58 5.86 -21.78
N ALA A 760 5.39 6.46 -22.96
CA ALA A 760 4.29 6.08 -23.84
C ALA A 760 4.50 4.68 -24.43
N LEU A 761 5.72 4.33 -24.88
CA LEU A 761 6.04 2.97 -25.32
C LEU A 761 5.85 1.95 -24.20
N ALA A 762 6.32 2.26 -22.98
CA ALA A 762 6.15 1.38 -21.83
C ALA A 762 4.65 1.11 -21.54
N ARG A 763 3.81 2.12 -21.70
CA ARG A 763 2.36 1.98 -21.57
C ARG A 763 1.76 1.11 -22.68
N VAL A 764 2.17 1.31 -23.93
CA VAL A 764 1.75 0.46 -25.05
C VAL A 764 2.17 -0.98 -24.83
N MET A 765 3.42 -1.23 -24.44
CA MET A 765 3.92 -2.58 -24.15
C MET A 765 3.10 -3.24 -23.04
N SER A 766 2.84 -2.52 -21.94
CA SER A 766 2.08 -3.04 -20.80
C SER A 766 0.67 -3.46 -21.18
N TYR A 767 -0.09 -2.57 -21.83
CA TYR A 767 -1.53 -2.74 -22.02
C TYR A 767 -1.96 -3.32 -23.37
N GLU A 768 -1.11 -3.25 -24.42
CA GLU A 768 -1.43 -3.76 -25.72
C GLU A 768 -0.79 -5.10 -26.04
N TYR A 769 0.25 -5.47 -25.28
CA TYR A 769 0.97 -6.70 -25.51
C TYR A 769 1.07 -7.59 -24.26
N LEU A 770 1.67 -7.10 -23.17
CA LEU A 770 1.92 -7.92 -21.98
C LEU A 770 0.63 -8.31 -21.28
N TRP A 771 -0.27 -7.37 -21.08
CA TRP A 771 -1.54 -7.65 -20.39
C TRP A 771 -2.28 -8.81 -21.05
N HIS A 772 -2.38 -8.80 -22.38
CA HIS A 772 -3.03 -9.89 -23.09
C HIS A 772 -2.25 -11.21 -22.98
N ASN A 773 -0.96 -11.21 -23.29
CA ASN A 773 -0.19 -12.45 -23.44
C ASN A 773 0.26 -13.06 -22.09
N ILE A 774 0.54 -12.23 -21.07
CA ILE A 774 1.03 -12.66 -19.77
C ILE A 774 -0.13 -12.84 -18.76
N ARG A 775 -1.06 -11.87 -18.70
CA ARG A 775 -2.16 -11.93 -17.74
C ARG A 775 -3.34 -12.73 -18.27
N GLU A 776 -3.94 -12.33 -19.42
CA GLU A 776 -5.16 -12.95 -19.92
C GLU A 776 -4.94 -14.37 -20.49
N VAL A 777 -3.81 -14.60 -21.17
CA VAL A 777 -3.45 -15.90 -21.75
C VAL A 777 -2.54 -16.70 -20.82
N GLY A 778 -1.54 -16.05 -20.20
CA GLY A 778 -0.54 -16.71 -19.34
C GLY A 778 -1.01 -16.93 -17.91
N GLY A 779 -2.07 -16.24 -17.44
CA GLY A 779 -2.62 -16.43 -16.10
C GLY A 779 -1.89 -15.71 -14.97
N ALA A 780 -0.92 -14.85 -15.25
CA ALA A 780 -0.29 -14.02 -14.24
C ALA A 780 -1.28 -12.98 -13.68
N TYR A 781 -1.15 -12.65 -12.39
CA TYR A 781 -1.99 -11.62 -11.77
C TYR A 781 -1.70 -10.21 -12.31
N GLY A 782 -0.42 -9.91 -12.56
CA GLY A 782 -0.01 -8.62 -13.09
C GLY A 782 1.22 -8.71 -13.97
N THR A 783 1.38 -7.70 -14.82
CA THR A 783 2.55 -7.55 -15.69
C THR A 783 2.66 -6.11 -16.17
N GLY A 784 3.84 -5.71 -16.59
CA GLY A 784 4.02 -4.40 -17.19
C GLY A 784 5.44 -4.12 -17.66
N MET A 785 5.58 -2.96 -18.28
CA MET A 785 6.86 -2.33 -18.58
C MET A 785 6.96 -1.01 -17.83
N LEU A 786 8.11 -0.77 -17.22
CA LEU A 786 8.44 0.51 -16.61
C LEU A 786 9.69 1.11 -17.26
N SER A 787 9.64 2.42 -17.47
CA SER A 787 10.77 3.24 -17.89
C SER A 787 11.11 4.16 -16.73
N SER A 788 12.22 3.92 -16.09
CA SER A 788 12.72 4.61 -14.91
C SER A 788 14.06 5.29 -15.19
N ASP A 789 14.73 5.71 -14.17
CA ASP A 789 15.89 6.57 -14.17
C ASP A 789 17.18 5.88 -14.68
N GLY A 790 17.30 5.71 -15.99
CA GLY A 790 18.47 5.09 -16.66
C GLY A 790 18.31 3.61 -17.00
N VAL A 791 17.19 2.99 -16.63
CA VAL A 791 16.84 1.61 -16.98
C VAL A 791 15.39 1.52 -17.46
N GLU A 792 15.13 0.51 -18.25
CA GLU A 792 13.79 0.03 -18.54
C GLU A 792 13.69 -1.43 -18.17
N TYR A 793 12.51 -1.89 -17.78
CA TYR A 793 12.31 -3.28 -17.45
C TYR A 793 10.90 -3.78 -17.70
N LEU A 794 10.81 -5.07 -18.00
CA LEU A 794 9.57 -5.85 -18.01
C LEU A 794 9.49 -6.67 -16.73
N TYR A 795 8.26 -6.86 -16.23
CA TYR A 795 8.03 -7.67 -15.04
C TYR A 795 6.74 -8.48 -15.14
N THR A 796 6.70 -9.60 -14.41
CA THR A 796 5.47 -10.30 -14.05
C THR A 796 5.24 -10.24 -12.54
N TYR A 797 4.00 -10.43 -12.12
CA TYR A 797 3.60 -10.46 -10.72
C TYR A 797 2.66 -11.64 -10.48
N ARG A 798 3.05 -12.55 -9.58
CA ARG A 798 2.34 -13.79 -9.30
C ARG A 798 2.05 -14.58 -10.58
N ASP A 799 3.10 -14.96 -11.28
CA ASP A 799 3.07 -15.65 -12.56
C ASP A 799 3.18 -17.17 -12.35
N PRO A 800 2.33 -18.00 -12.95
CA PRO A 800 2.52 -19.45 -12.91
C PRO A 800 3.71 -19.94 -13.78
N HIS A 801 4.22 -19.09 -14.69
CA HIS A 801 5.23 -19.46 -15.69
C HIS A 801 6.51 -18.64 -15.53
N VAL A 802 7.66 -19.20 -15.91
CA VAL A 802 8.96 -18.50 -15.98
C VAL A 802 9.44 -18.42 -17.43
N LYS A 803 9.66 -19.56 -18.05
CA LYS A 803 10.26 -19.62 -19.39
C LYS A 803 9.37 -18.99 -20.44
N GLU A 804 8.09 -19.31 -20.43
CA GLU A 804 7.10 -18.82 -21.38
C GLU A 804 6.94 -17.29 -21.28
N SER A 805 7.09 -16.74 -20.08
CA SER A 805 7.02 -15.30 -19.83
C SER A 805 8.22 -14.57 -20.40
N TYR A 806 9.46 -15.09 -20.23
CA TYR A 806 10.63 -14.54 -20.91
C TYR A 806 10.58 -14.70 -22.44
N ASP A 807 10.05 -15.82 -22.96
CA ASP A 807 9.82 -16.01 -24.39
C ASP A 807 8.79 -15.01 -24.95
N THR A 808 7.80 -14.65 -24.13
CA THR A 808 6.80 -13.62 -24.46
C THR A 808 7.44 -12.23 -24.44
N PHE A 809 8.21 -11.89 -23.44
CA PHE A 809 8.96 -10.63 -23.37
C PHE A 809 9.80 -10.42 -24.64
N ALA A 810 10.52 -11.44 -25.11
CA ALA A 810 11.39 -11.36 -26.27
C ALA A 810 10.65 -11.05 -27.58
N LYS A 811 9.37 -11.40 -27.70
CA LYS A 811 8.54 -11.16 -28.91
C LYS A 811 7.93 -9.76 -28.95
N GLY A 812 7.72 -9.14 -27.77
CA GLY A 812 7.01 -7.87 -27.61
C GLY A 812 7.52 -6.74 -28.52
N PRO A 813 8.84 -6.44 -28.60
CA PRO A 813 9.34 -5.37 -29.44
C PRO A 813 8.98 -5.51 -30.92
N ALA A 814 9.05 -6.73 -31.46
CA ALA A 814 8.69 -6.98 -32.86
C ALA A 814 7.21 -6.79 -33.13
N GLU A 815 6.35 -7.21 -32.21
CA GLU A 815 4.90 -7.02 -32.29
C GLU A 815 4.53 -5.52 -32.25
N LEU A 816 5.15 -4.74 -31.36
CA LEU A 816 4.92 -3.31 -31.28
C LEU A 816 5.42 -2.55 -32.52
N ALA A 817 6.58 -2.95 -33.07
CA ALA A 817 7.13 -2.35 -34.29
C ALA A 817 6.25 -2.63 -35.55
N ALA A 818 5.60 -3.79 -35.56
CA ALA A 818 4.69 -4.18 -36.64
C ALA A 818 3.28 -3.60 -36.50
N ARG A 819 2.91 -3.12 -35.32
CA ARG A 819 1.56 -2.63 -35.01
C ARG A 819 1.23 -1.36 -35.77
N GLU A 820 -0.02 -1.26 -36.25
CA GLU A 820 -0.57 -0.01 -36.76
C GLU A 820 -1.27 0.75 -35.60
N TYR A 821 -0.88 2.02 -35.45
CA TYR A 821 -1.41 2.92 -34.42
C TYR A 821 -2.38 3.91 -35.06
N THR A 822 -3.62 3.92 -34.61
CA THR A 822 -4.60 4.95 -35.02
C THR A 822 -4.36 6.24 -34.24
N GLU A 823 -4.89 7.37 -34.73
CA GLU A 823 -4.85 8.64 -34.00
C GLU A 823 -5.51 8.53 -32.60
N LYS A 824 -6.58 7.75 -32.49
CA LYS A 824 -7.26 7.46 -31.24
C LYS A 824 -6.34 6.67 -30.28
N ASP A 825 -5.69 5.62 -30.74
CA ASP A 825 -4.79 4.82 -29.89
C ASP A 825 -3.66 5.69 -29.34
N LEU A 826 -3.03 6.52 -30.18
CA LEU A 826 -1.98 7.45 -29.74
C LEU A 826 -2.48 8.45 -28.70
N ASN A 827 -3.65 9.03 -28.94
CA ASN A 827 -4.28 9.95 -27.99
C ASN A 827 -4.52 9.29 -26.63
N ASP A 828 -5.09 8.09 -26.63
CA ASP A 828 -5.40 7.34 -25.40
C ASP A 828 -4.13 7.03 -24.60
N PHE A 829 -3.05 6.59 -25.26
CA PHE A 829 -1.77 6.32 -24.59
C PHE A 829 -1.11 7.58 -24.01
N ILE A 830 -1.14 8.70 -24.76
CA ILE A 830 -0.57 9.96 -24.30
C ILE A 830 -1.36 10.47 -23.10
N VAL A 831 -2.69 10.54 -23.19
CA VAL A 831 -3.56 11.02 -22.10
C VAL A 831 -3.31 10.21 -20.82
N GLY A 832 -3.38 8.89 -20.89
CA GLY A 832 -3.17 8.05 -19.71
C GLY A 832 -1.72 8.06 -19.18
N THR A 833 -0.71 8.39 -20.00
CA THR A 833 0.67 8.53 -19.52
C THR A 833 0.88 9.88 -18.84
N VAL A 834 0.33 10.97 -19.39
CA VAL A 834 0.37 12.30 -18.77
C VAL A 834 -0.40 12.32 -17.45
N ALA A 835 -1.53 11.62 -17.36
CA ALA A 835 -2.30 11.49 -16.13
C ALA A 835 -1.43 11.02 -14.94
N LYS A 836 -0.52 10.08 -15.16
CA LYS A 836 0.43 9.61 -14.13
C LYS A 836 1.44 10.69 -13.70
N LEU A 837 1.81 11.61 -14.58
CA LEU A 837 2.69 12.74 -14.24
C LEU A 837 1.93 13.83 -13.47
N ASP A 838 0.67 14.02 -13.79
CA ASP A 838 -0.19 15.08 -13.28
C ASP A 838 -1.05 14.62 -12.06
N THR A 839 -0.82 13.41 -11.53
CA THR A 839 -1.55 12.89 -10.36
C THR A 839 -1.37 13.83 -9.16
N PRO A 840 -2.45 14.33 -8.55
CA PRO A 840 -2.38 15.16 -7.35
C PRO A 840 -1.67 14.42 -6.20
N ARG A 841 -0.82 15.14 -5.46
CA ARG A 841 -0.10 14.59 -4.32
C ARG A 841 -0.66 15.15 -3.02
N LYS A 842 -0.66 14.33 -1.97
CA LYS A 842 -0.92 14.78 -0.60
C LYS A 842 0.25 15.69 -0.12
N PRO A 843 0.02 16.61 0.82
CA PRO A 843 1.02 17.61 1.23
C PRO A 843 2.38 17.01 1.60
N ARG A 844 2.42 15.90 2.31
CA ARG A 844 3.65 15.20 2.67
C ARG A 844 4.44 14.69 1.44
N ALA A 845 3.74 14.07 0.51
CA ALA A 845 4.34 13.57 -0.73
C ALA A 845 4.82 14.72 -1.62
N GLU A 846 4.10 15.85 -1.62
CA GLU A 846 4.52 17.08 -2.33
C GLU A 846 5.78 17.68 -1.71
N ALA A 847 5.87 17.76 -0.37
CA ALA A 847 7.08 18.23 0.32
C ALA A 847 8.30 17.35 -0.05
N ARG A 848 8.15 16.04 -0.04
CA ARG A 848 9.21 15.07 -0.40
C ARG A 848 9.63 15.18 -1.87
N GLU A 849 8.68 15.30 -2.78
CA GLU A 849 8.97 15.49 -4.22
C GLU A 849 9.67 16.84 -4.47
N THR A 850 9.29 17.88 -3.74
CA THR A 850 9.92 19.18 -3.82
C THR A 850 11.39 19.10 -3.38
N ASP A 851 11.70 18.39 -2.28
CA ASP A 851 13.07 18.16 -1.81
C ASP A 851 13.87 17.32 -2.82
N ARG A 852 13.28 16.24 -3.36
CA ARG A 852 13.92 15.45 -4.41
C ARG A 852 14.27 16.30 -5.63
N ARG A 853 13.35 17.14 -6.10
CA ARG A 853 13.58 18.07 -7.22
C ARG A 853 14.70 19.07 -6.91
N TYR A 854 14.77 19.55 -5.67
CA TYR A 854 15.85 20.41 -5.22
C TYR A 854 17.22 19.74 -5.36
N PHE A 855 17.40 18.54 -4.81
CA PHE A 855 18.68 17.82 -4.87
C PHE A 855 19.06 17.40 -6.28
N CYS A 856 18.10 16.95 -7.07
CA CYS A 856 18.29 16.52 -8.44
C CYS A 856 18.41 17.68 -9.45
N GLY A 857 18.25 18.92 -9.02
CA GLY A 857 18.25 20.08 -9.91
C GLY A 857 17.13 20.06 -10.95
N THR A 858 15.99 19.42 -10.64
CA THR A 858 14.84 19.30 -11.56
C THR A 858 14.02 20.57 -11.52
N THR A 859 13.96 21.31 -12.65
CA THR A 859 13.20 22.57 -12.77
C THR A 859 11.83 22.36 -13.39
N ASP A 860 10.95 23.37 -13.25
CA ASP A 860 9.62 23.36 -13.90
C ASP A 860 9.74 23.39 -15.44
N GLU A 861 10.79 24.06 -15.98
CA GLU A 861 11.06 24.06 -17.41
C GLU A 861 11.42 22.65 -17.93
N MET A 862 12.20 21.89 -17.15
CA MET A 862 12.53 20.50 -17.49
C MET A 862 11.27 19.62 -17.46
N MET A 863 10.43 19.78 -16.46
CA MET A 863 9.16 19.05 -16.36
C MET A 863 8.20 19.41 -17.50
N ALA A 864 8.11 20.68 -17.86
CA ALA A 864 7.31 21.12 -18.99
C ALA A 864 7.85 20.60 -20.34
N ALA A 865 9.18 20.53 -20.50
CA ALA A 865 9.82 19.97 -21.68
C ALA A 865 9.53 18.46 -21.82
N ASP A 866 9.63 17.71 -20.73
CA ASP A 866 9.32 16.28 -20.66
C ASP A 866 7.85 16.01 -21.03
N ARG A 867 6.93 16.79 -20.45
CA ARG A 867 5.51 16.71 -20.73
C ARG A 867 5.21 17.03 -22.21
N LYS A 868 5.86 18.06 -22.76
CA LYS A 868 5.73 18.42 -24.17
C LYS A 868 6.26 17.32 -25.10
N ALA A 869 7.40 16.72 -24.77
CA ALA A 869 7.95 15.59 -25.54
C ALA A 869 6.99 14.40 -25.55
N LEU A 870 6.40 14.08 -24.40
CA LEU A 870 5.40 13.01 -24.28
C LEU A 870 4.14 13.31 -25.10
N CYS A 871 3.61 14.53 -25.05
CA CYS A 871 2.45 14.94 -25.86
C CYS A 871 2.73 14.97 -27.38
N ALA A 872 3.99 14.95 -27.79
CA ALA A 872 4.39 14.95 -29.20
C ALA A 872 4.68 13.55 -29.77
N VAL A 873 4.48 12.49 -28.99
CA VAL A 873 4.69 11.09 -29.43
C VAL A 873 3.76 10.77 -30.60
N ASP A 874 4.31 10.17 -31.64
CA ASP A 874 3.57 9.70 -32.82
C ASP A 874 3.86 8.23 -33.16
N ALA A 875 3.15 7.69 -34.11
CA ALA A 875 3.27 6.28 -34.54
C ALA A 875 4.68 5.93 -35.05
N ALA A 876 5.36 6.87 -35.73
CA ALA A 876 6.69 6.63 -36.28
C ALA A 876 7.72 6.51 -35.12
N LEU A 877 7.63 7.40 -34.14
CA LEU A 877 8.49 7.37 -32.97
C LEU A 877 8.27 6.11 -32.14
N LEU A 878 7.03 5.67 -31.93
CA LEU A 878 6.75 4.42 -31.20
C LEU A 878 7.35 3.19 -31.90
N LYS A 879 7.26 3.11 -33.24
CA LYS A 879 7.86 2.02 -34.01
C LYS A 879 9.39 2.05 -33.97
N GLU A 880 10.00 3.24 -34.02
CA GLU A 880 11.44 3.42 -33.84
C GLU A 880 11.89 2.98 -32.44
N GLN A 881 11.22 3.45 -31.40
CA GLN A 881 11.48 3.07 -30.00
C GLN A 881 11.30 1.56 -29.76
N ALA A 882 10.30 0.93 -30.38
CA ALA A 882 10.09 -0.51 -30.29
C ALA A 882 11.25 -1.30 -30.93
N ALA A 883 11.80 -0.82 -32.05
CA ALA A 883 12.98 -1.43 -32.67
C ALA A 883 14.24 -1.28 -31.81
N GLU A 884 14.44 -0.10 -31.18
CA GLU A 884 15.51 0.14 -30.20
C GLU A 884 15.38 -0.79 -29.01
N LEU A 885 14.17 -0.98 -28.51
CA LEU A 885 13.85 -1.83 -27.37
C LEU A 885 14.31 -3.27 -27.59
N GLY A 886 14.06 -3.86 -28.78
CA GLY A 886 14.47 -5.22 -29.10
C GLY A 886 16.01 -5.40 -29.06
N ALA A 887 16.76 -4.38 -29.51
CA ALA A 887 18.22 -4.40 -29.43
C ALA A 887 18.75 -4.24 -27.99
N ALA A 888 18.13 -3.39 -27.20
CA ALA A 888 18.51 -3.16 -25.79
C ALA A 888 18.21 -4.39 -24.92
N MET A 889 17.04 -4.98 -25.03
CA MET A 889 16.63 -6.19 -24.31
C MET A 889 17.55 -7.38 -24.55
N ALA A 890 18.16 -7.52 -25.74
CA ALA A 890 19.07 -8.62 -26.06
C ALA A 890 20.30 -8.66 -25.13
N ASN A 891 20.65 -7.53 -24.53
CA ASN A 891 21.75 -7.40 -23.56
C ASN A 891 21.26 -7.18 -22.12
N GLY A 892 19.96 -7.37 -21.88
CA GLY A 892 19.34 -7.18 -20.56
C GLY A 892 19.62 -8.33 -19.60
N VAL A 893 19.60 -8.03 -18.31
CA VAL A 893 19.71 -9.00 -17.20
C VAL A 893 18.33 -9.53 -16.83
N ARG A 894 18.26 -10.84 -16.62
CA ARG A 894 17.10 -11.56 -16.13
C ARG A 894 17.29 -11.90 -14.65
N VAL A 895 16.29 -11.59 -13.85
CA VAL A 895 16.23 -12.03 -12.45
C VAL A 895 14.84 -12.58 -12.18
N VAL A 896 14.77 -13.75 -11.53
CA VAL A 896 13.52 -14.37 -11.11
C VAL A 896 13.54 -14.67 -9.64
N PHE A 897 12.42 -14.42 -8.97
CA PHE A 897 12.08 -15.01 -7.68
C PHE A 897 10.94 -16.00 -7.93
N GLY A 898 11.15 -17.27 -7.62
CA GLY A 898 10.17 -18.27 -8.03
C GLY A 898 10.25 -19.58 -7.27
N SER A 899 9.23 -20.42 -7.50
CA SER A 899 9.19 -21.76 -6.93
C SER A 899 10.32 -22.61 -7.46
N LYS A 900 10.77 -23.56 -6.66
CA LYS A 900 11.89 -24.47 -6.99
C LYS A 900 11.69 -25.17 -8.33
N ASP A 901 10.50 -25.70 -8.58
CA ASP A 901 10.23 -26.47 -9.80
C ASP A 901 10.24 -25.58 -11.05
N ALA A 902 9.66 -24.38 -10.97
CA ALA A 902 9.62 -23.42 -12.09
C ALA A 902 11.04 -22.90 -12.43
N VAL A 903 11.84 -22.57 -11.41
CA VAL A 903 13.24 -22.14 -11.55
C VAL A 903 14.09 -23.27 -12.13
N GLU A 904 13.98 -24.51 -11.63
CA GLU A 904 14.72 -25.66 -12.16
C GLU A 904 14.34 -25.99 -13.61
N ALA A 905 13.05 -25.82 -13.99
CA ALA A 905 12.61 -26.00 -15.37
C ALA A 905 13.18 -24.94 -16.33
N ALA A 906 13.44 -23.74 -15.83
CA ALA A 906 13.95 -22.59 -16.59
C ALA A 906 15.45 -22.31 -16.35
N LYS A 907 16.17 -23.18 -15.64
CA LYS A 907 17.55 -22.93 -15.17
C LYS A 907 18.55 -22.55 -16.26
N ASP A 908 18.33 -22.99 -17.51
CA ASP A 908 19.21 -22.67 -18.65
C ASP A 908 19.17 -21.16 -19.01
N LEU A 909 18.23 -20.39 -18.45
CA LEU A 909 18.13 -18.94 -18.64
C LEU A 909 18.99 -18.13 -17.67
N PHE A 910 19.56 -18.77 -16.63
CA PHE A 910 20.24 -18.11 -15.52
C PHE A 910 21.67 -18.61 -15.37
N ASP A 911 22.57 -17.69 -15.02
CA ASP A 911 23.98 -17.98 -14.75
C ASP A 911 24.15 -18.54 -13.32
N THR A 912 23.28 -18.14 -12.39
CA THR A 912 23.28 -18.60 -11.00
C THR A 912 21.87 -18.92 -10.50
N VAL A 913 21.76 -19.94 -9.65
CA VAL A 913 20.53 -20.32 -8.94
C VAL A 913 20.85 -20.42 -7.45
N GLU A 914 20.10 -19.74 -6.63
CA GLU A 914 20.29 -19.69 -5.16
C GLU A 914 18.94 -19.86 -4.45
N THR A 915 18.93 -20.45 -3.26
CA THR A 915 17.76 -20.50 -2.38
C THR A 915 17.91 -19.42 -1.30
N LEU A 916 16.88 -18.59 -1.11
CA LEU A 916 16.81 -17.55 -0.07
C LEU A 916 16.11 -18.06 1.16
#